data_15c4c004e7925b8b827a2b320c1a73f6
#
_entry.id   15c4c004e7925b8b827a2b320c1a73f6
#
_cell.length_a   1.000
_cell.length_b   1.000
_cell.length_c   1.000
_cell.angle_alpha   90.00
_cell.angle_beta   90.00
_cell.angle_gamma   90.00
#
_symmetry.space_group_name_H-M   'P 1'
#
loop_
_entity.id
_entity.type
_entity.pdbx_description
1 polymer ?
#
loop_
_entity_poly.entity_id
_entity_poly.type
_entity_poly.pdbx_seq_one_letter_code
_entity_poly.pdbx_strand_id
1 'polypeptide(L)'
;MKRYIAFLLLSVCLQALAAGEKKYELNVEQVTANLTGVDVPHALAINGSIPAPTLRFKVGDTAVIKVNNLTDEPTTLHWHGLLVPWDQDGPQFANTRIIEPGKTHVFRFPITHAGTYWYHSHTELQEQRGLYGGIVIEEPNVQVQVDHDLVVVMSDWTNEHPQDVLANLKMEGHYYAYKKDFFPSVLGAIRAGKIWDFIQSEWTRMGPMDLSDVGYDAFLINGREKQDHKEIKGGDRVKLRLINASASTYFYANLGKLREFEVIEKDGVKVQPVKVNEVLVGIAETYDIVFTMPEMAALEFKATAQDITGSASMVLGRGHHVERVPMKMRPSPYGMDHGGGHGRDHDGGNDGGHGDHVSGMDMKDSQISEDELEAMPMTNRLSYAMLKSPEMTMFDLDLPRRDYTLELDGDMDRYTWTINGKSFSEEKYLMVRYGEVVRITFKNKTMMHHPMHLHGHFFRVLNGQGHFAPKFHTVDVKPMGEVVIEFHANEPGIWFLHCHNLYHMKMGMARLVKYEGFERPEDLIADEKKWSGYMTHDDSAFTSSEITIGTNFAEAEVKISKGRQQVDVSFEVDQYDPETFEGELVYRNYLNRYLNYYGGMEVEDARAKAIVGAAYTIPMNVQVQTHIRSDQKLIVTLSKTVPLVSKLFLDLKARGKFGMEESSAWEFESGLYYQVGTRTQFGINYRYNEHTGPTYGAGIKVHLNK
;
A
#
# COMPACT_ATOMS: atom_id res chain seq x y z
N MET A 1 -15.53 31.89 -63.50
CA MET A 1 -15.55 30.59 -62.86
C MET A 1 -14.40 30.29 -61.88
N LYS A 2 -13.36 31.15 -61.77
CA LYS A 2 -12.22 30.94 -60.81
C LYS A 2 -12.36 31.66 -59.47
N ARG A 3 -13.43 32.45 -59.21
CA ARG A 3 -13.65 33.14 -57.96
C ARG A 3 -14.64 32.51 -56.99
N TYR A 4 -15.38 31.47 -57.41
CA TYR A 4 -16.35 30.73 -56.57
C TYR A 4 -15.79 29.49 -55.93
N ILE A 5 -14.65 28.96 -56.42
CA ILE A 5 -13.99 27.76 -55.87
C ILE A 5 -13.17 28.09 -54.64
N ALA A 6 -12.70 29.38 -54.49
CA ALA A 6 -11.94 29.79 -53.32
C ALA A 6 -12.84 30.01 -52.07
N PHE A 7 -14.12 30.26 -52.23
CA PHE A 7 -15.06 30.45 -51.11
C PHE A 7 -15.64 29.13 -50.58
N LEU A 8 -15.63 28.05 -51.40
CA LEU A 8 -16.10 26.74 -50.97
C LEU A 8 -15.00 25.95 -50.23
N LEU A 9 -13.72 26.25 -50.46
CA LEU A 9 -12.59 25.65 -49.76
C LEU A 9 -12.30 26.33 -48.42
N LEU A 10 -12.76 27.57 -48.21
CA LEU A 10 -12.63 28.24 -46.92
C LEU A 10 -13.76 27.90 -45.91
N SER A 11 -14.89 27.34 -46.38
CA SER A 11 -16.01 26.97 -45.50
C SER A 11 -15.93 25.52 -45.01
N VAL A 12 -15.00 24.70 -45.52
CA VAL A 12 -14.77 23.33 -45.07
C VAL A 12 -13.69 23.22 -44.01
N CYS A 13 -12.87 24.26 -43.82
CA CYS A 13 -11.82 24.31 -42.78
C CYS A 13 -12.24 25.02 -41.46
N LEU A 14 -13.50 25.35 -41.28
CA LEU A 14 -13.98 26.04 -40.07
C LEU A 14 -15.04 25.26 -39.28
N GLN A 15 -15.04 23.92 -39.40
CA GLN A 15 -15.55 23.04 -38.36
C GLN A 15 -14.37 22.44 -37.57
N ALA A 16 -13.40 23.24 -37.18
CA ALA A 16 -12.65 23.00 -35.97
C ALA A 16 -13.70 23.01 -34.83
N LEU A 17 -14.00 21.87 -34.26
CA LEU A 17 -14.77 21.76 -33.03
C LEU A 17 -14.25 22.85 -32.10
N ALA A 18 -15.11 23.79 -31.73
CA ALA A 18 -14.78 24.79 -30.74
C ALA A 18 -14.52 24.01 -29.44
N ALA A 19 -13.25 23.85 -29.09
CA ALA A 19 -12.83 23.32 -27.81
C ALA A 19 -13.52 24.17 -26.74
N GLY A 20 -14.45 23.55 -25.99
CA GLY A 20 -15.24 24.24 -24.96
C GLY A 20 -14.44 24.30 -23.65
N GLU A 21 -14.53 25.44 -22.95
CA GLU A 21 -14.12 25.43 -21.55
C GLU A 21 -15.12 24.62 -20.72
N LYS A 22 -14.64 23.58 -20.06
CA LYS A 22 -15.42 22.81 -19.09
C LYS A 22 -15.01 23.23 -17.67
N LYS A 23 -15.95 23.86 -16.96
CA LYS A 23 -15.69 24.49 -15.66
C LYS A 23 -16.23 23.65 -14.52
N TYR A 24 -15.41 23.47 -13.49
CA TYR A 24 -15.80 22.86 -12.21
C TYR A 24 -15.34 23.75 -11.06
N GLU A 25 -16.11 23.72 -9.98
CA GLU A 25 -15.76 24.32 -8.70
C GLU A 25 -15.80 23.22 -7.63
N LEU A 26 -14.64 23.00 -7.01
CA LEU A 26 -14.40 21.96 -6.01
C LEU A 26 -14.10 22.64 -4.67
N ASN A 27 -14.99 22.48 -3.71
CA ASN A 27 -14.83 22.95 -2.35
C ASN A 27 -14.30 21.81 -1.49
N VAL A 28 -13.06 21.92 -1.04
CA VAL A 28 -12.46 20.96 -0.09
C VAL A 28 -12.83 21.40 1.31
N GLU A 29 -13.49 20.52 2.05
CA GLU A 29 -14.05 20.84 3.37
C GLU A 29 -13.92 19.66 4.33
N GLN A 30 -13.76 19.96 5.63
CA GLN A 30 -13.83 18.95 6.67
C GLN A 30 -15.29 18.66 6.99
N VAL A 31 -15.62 17.38 7.09
CA VAL A 31 -16.97 16.91 7.38
C VAL A 31 -16.97 15.83 8.45
N THR A 32 -18.11 15.62 9.08
CA THR A 32 -18.35 14.40 9.85
C THR A 32 -18.96 13.35 8.92
N ALA A 33 -18.19 12.32 8.58
CA ALA A 33 -18.68 11.23 7.74
C ALA A 33 -19.11 10.02 8.60
N ASN A 34 -20.21 9.39 8.19
CA ASN A 34 -20.70 8.14 8.80
C ASN A 34 -20.84 7.07 7.69
N LEU A 35 -19.74 6.37 7.40
CA LEU A 35 -19.68 5.33 6.36
C LEU A 35 -19.72 3.90 6.94
N THR A 36 -19.51 3.78 8.26
CA THR A 36 -19.42 2.48 8.97
C THR A 36 -20.43 2.35 10.12
N GLY A 37 -21.32 3.33 10.30
CA GLY A 37 -22.17 3.45 11.48
C GLY A 37 -21.51 4.22 12.64
N VAL A 38 -20.27 4.68 12.46
CA VAL A 38 -19.50 5.49 13.41
C VAL A 38 -19.25 6.87 12.80
N ASP A 39 -19.46 7.92 13.58
CA ASP A 39 -19.16 9.29 13.17
C ASP A 39 -17.66 9.58 13.20
N VAL A 40 -17.12 9.98 12.04
CA VAL A 40 -15.72 10.32 11.85
C VAL A 40 -15.59 11.82 11.57
N PRO A 41 -15.25 12.66 12.57
CA PRO A 41 -15.29 14.11 12.44
C PRO A 41 -14.11 14.70 11.66
N HIS A 42 -13.07 13.93 11.42
CA HIS A 42 -11.87 14.36 10.69
C HIS A 42 -11.89 13.96 9.20
N ALA A 43 -13.03 13.49 8.69
CA ALA A 43 -13.18 13.18 7.27
C ALA A 43 -13.08 14.46 6.41
N LEU A 44 -12.62 14.30 5.19
CA LEU A 44 -12.56 15.37 4.19
C LEU A 44 -13.44 15.02 3.00
N ALA A 45 -14.14 16.00 2.49
CA ALA A 45 -15.02 15.84 1.34
C ALA A 45 -14.75 16.92 0.28
N ILE A 46 -15.15 16.64 -0.94
CA ILE A 46 -15.25 17.65 -1.99
C ILE A 46 -16.72 17.84 -2.34
N ASN A 47 -17.21 19.07 -2.20
CA ASN A 47 -18.62 19.42 -2.39
C ASN A 47 -19.55 18.54 -1.56
N GLY A 48 -19.18 18.24 -0.30
CA GLY A 48 -19.97 17.49 0.67
C GLY A 48 -20.09 15.99 0.43
N SER A 49 -19.32 15.41 -0.49
CA SER A 49 -19.43 13.97 -0.80
C SER A 49 -18.10 13.20 -0.74
N ILE A 50 -18.18 11.93 -0.35
CA ILE A 50 -17.13 10.91 -0.37
C ILE A 50 -17.71 9.65 -1.06
N PRO A 51 -17.15 9.22 -2.21
CA PRO A 51 -16.15 9.91 -3.00
C PRO A 51 -16.65 11.26 -3.54
N ALA A 52 -15.72 12.10 -3.94
CA ALA A 52 -15.95 13.38 -4.58
C ALA A 52 -16.70 13.22 -5.93
N PRO A 53 -17.35 14.29 -6.46
CA PRO A 53 -18.07 14.23 -7.74
C PRO A 53 -17.18 13.76 -8.89
N THR A 54 -17.72 12.89 -9.75
CA THR A 54 -17.04 12.49 -10.99
C THR A 54 -16.97 13.66 -11.97
N LEU A 55 -15.77 14.03 -12.41
CA LEU A 55 -15.54 15.03 -13.43
C LEU A 55 -15.67 14.39 -14.82
N ARG A 56 -16.43 15.04 -15.72
CA ARG A 56 -16.66 14.53 -17.08
C ARG A 56 -16.22 15.53 -18.11
N PHE A 57 -15.34 15.10 -19.02
CA PHE A 57 -14.79 15.89 -20.11
C PHE A 57 -14.93 15.16 -21.43
N LYS A 58 -14.61 15.88 -22.51
CA LYS A 58 -14.39 15.31 -23.87
C LYS A 58 -13.00 15.66 -24.35
N VAL A 59 -12.41 14.81 -25.13
CA VAL A 59 -11.14 15.12 -25.81
C VAL A 59 -11.31 16.42 -26.62
N GLY A 60 -10.38 17.36 -26.42
CA GLY A 60 -10.42 18.70 -26.98
C GLY A 60 -10.99 19.77 -26.06
N ASP A 61 -11.61 19.41 -24.94
CA ASP A 61 -12.01 20.40 -23.92
C ASP A 61 -10.78 21.06 -23.29
N THR A 62 -10.99 22.27 -22.75
CA THR A 62 -10.09 22.87 -21.77
C THR A 62 -10.72 22.74 -20.39
N ALA A 63 -10.08 21.97 -19.52
CA ALA A 63 -10.49 21.91 -18.12
C ALA A 63 -10.16 23.22 -17.41
N VAL A 64 -11.11 23.77 -16.67
CA VAL A 64 -10.93 24.93 -15.78
C VAL A 64 -11.51 24.54 -14.44
N ILE A 65 -10.64 24.15 -13.51
CA ILE A 65 -11.05 23.60 -12.22
C ILE A 65 -10.60 24.54 -11.10
N LYS A 66 -11.59 25.19 -10.50
CA LYS A 66 -11.39 26.06 -9.35
C LYS A 66 -11.47 25.23 -8.08
N VAL A 67 -10.38 25.13 -7.33
CA VAL A 67 -10.31 24.43 -6.04
C VAL A 67 -10.28 25.45 -4.92
N ASN A 68 -11.29 25.44 -4.08
CA ASN A 68 -11.40 26.27 -2.88
C ASN A 68 -11.03 25.40 -1.66
N ASN A 69 -10.00 25.76 -0.94
CA ASN A 69 -9.65 25.13 0.31
C ASN A 69 -10.41 25.80 1.47
N LEU A 70 -11.46 25.15 1.96
CA LEU A 70 -12.28 25.62 3.08
C LEU A 70 -11.86 24.99 4.41
N THR A 71 -10.77 24.21 4.42
CA THR A 71 -10.22 23.57 5.63
C THR A 71 -9.25 24.52 6.34
N ASP A 72 -8.80 24.13 7.52
CA ASP A 72 -7.76 24.81 8.31
C ASP A 72 -6.34 24.29 8.04
N GLU A 73 -6.20 23.32 7.14
CA GLU A 73 -4.94 22.73 6.71
C GLU A 73 -4.66 22.98 5.20
N PRO A 74 -3.39 22.95 4.76
CA PRO A 74 -3.08 23.08 3.34
C PRO A 74 -3.53 21.84 2.55
N THR A 75 -3.86 22.02 1.27
CA THR A 75 -4.25 20.93 0.37
C THR A 75 -3.75 21.15 -1.05
N THR A 76 -3.80 20.10 -1.88
CA THR A 76 -3.68 20.18 -3.35
C THR A 76 -4.36 18.96 -3.95
N LEU A 77 -4.69 19.02 -5.25
CA LEU A 77 -5.29 17.90 -5.98
C LEU A 77 -4.42 17.51 -7.17
N HIS A 78 -4.20 16.22 -7.33
CA HIS A 78 -3.54 15.62 -8.48
C HIS A 78 -4.57 14.99 -9.43
N TRP A 79 -4.31 15.11 -10.72
CA TRP A 79 -5.13 14.57 -11.82
C TRP A 79 -4.50 13.27 -12.31
N HIS A 80 -4.73 12.20 -11.58
CA HIS A 80 -4.04 10.94 -11.74
C HIS A 80 -4.22 10.33 -13.13
N GLY A 81 -3.10 10.15 -13.84
CA GLY A 81 -3.06 9.60 -15.20
C GLY A 81 -3.29 10.60 -16.33
N LEU A 82 -3.54 11.88 -16.03
CA LEU A 82 -3.66 12.90 -17.07
C LEU A 82 -2.29 13.48 -17.48
N LEU A 83 -2.11 13.66 -18.78
CA LEU A 83 -0.98 14.42 -19.32
C LEU A 83 -1.34 15.91 -19.29
N VAL A 84 -0.83 16.63 -18.33
CA VAL A 84 -1.09 18.04 -18.08
C VAL A 84 0.22 18.84 -18.10
N PRO A 85 0.19 20.17 -18.31
CA PRO A 85 1.38 21.01 -18.12
C PRO A 85 1.97 20.79 -16.72
N TRP A 86 3.30 20.79 -16.63
CA TRP A 86 4.04 20.44 -15.44
C TRP A 86 3.53 21.14 -14.15
N ASP A 87 3.22 22.43 -14.23
CA ASP A 87 2.75 23.26 -13.11
C ASP A 87 1.26 23.05 -12.75
N GLN A 88 0.55 22.17 -13.47
CA GLN A 88 -0.86 21.84 -13.27
C GLN A 88 -1.09 20.43 -12.72
N ASP A 89 -0.03 19.66 -12.45
CA ASP A 89 -0.13 18.24 -12.13
C ASP A 89 -0.64 17.94 -10.71
N GLY A 90 -0.39 18.81 -9.76
CA GLY A 90 -0.95 18.71 -8.41
C GLY A 90 0.02 18.37 -7.27
N PRO A 91 1.04 17.49 -7.43
CA PRO A 91 1.96 17.20 -6.34
C PRO A 91 2.66 18.44 -5.80
N GLN A 92 2.45 18.69 -4.51
CA GLN A 92 3.08 19.78 -3.81
C GLN A 92 4.60 19.65 -3.85
N PHE A 93 5.32 20.77 -3.93
CA PHE A 93 6.78 20.88 -3.94
C PHE A 93 7.50 20.24 -5.15
N ALA A 94 6.85 19.33 -5.89
CA ALA A 94 7.36 18.82 -7.15
C ALA A 94 7.11 19.82 -8.27
N ASN A 95 5.85 20.22 -8.45
CA ASN A 95 5.40 21.02 -9.59
C ASN A 95 4.24 21.99 -9.31
N THR A 96 3.47 21.81 -8.25
CA THR A 96 2.30 22.62 -7.97
C THR A 96 2.41 23.29 -6.60
N ARG A 97 1.95 24.54 -6.51
CA ARG A 97 1.86 25.24 -5.24
C ARG A 97 0.78 24.64 -4.36
N ILE A 98 1.05 24.61 -3.08
CA ILE A 98 0.06 24.20 -2.08
C ILE A 98 -1.07 25.25 -2.00
N ILE A 99 -2.29 24.78 -1.84
CA ILE A 99 -3.47 25.64 -1.63
C ILE A 99 -3.62 25.85 -0.12
N GLU A 100 -3.19 27.02 0.36
CA GLU A 100 -3.26 27.34 1.80
C GLU A 100 -4.71 27.38 2.32
N PRO A 101 -4.93 27.26 3.63
CA PRO A 101 -6.23 27.42 4.25
C PRO A 101 -6.96 28.70 3.81
N GLY A 102 -8.22 28.58 3.42
CA GLY A 102 -9.05 29.70 2.94
C GLY A 102 -8.65 30.28 1.59
N LYS A 103 -7.71 29.65 0.85
CA LYS A 103 -7.28 30.10 -0.47
C LYS A 103 -7.90 29.28 -1.59
N THR A 104 -7.79 29.83 -2.80
CA THR A 104 -8.28 29.22 -4.03
C THR A 104 -7.14 29.09 -5.03
N HIS A 105 -7.12 27.95 -5.75
CA HIS A 105 -6.27 27.75 -6.93
C HIS A 105 -7.13 27.39 -8.13
N VAL A 106 -6.73 27.80 -9.33
CA VAL A 106 -7.42 27.47 -10.58
C VAL A 106 -6.47 26.69 -11.46
N PHE A 107 -6.77 25.42 -11.63
CA PHE A 107 -6.10 24.56 -12.60
C PHE A 107 -6.69 24.78 -13.98
N ARG A 108 -5.83 24.90 -15.00
CA ARG A 108 -6.23 25.11 -16.37
C ARG A 108 -5.35 24.33 -17.34
N PHE A 109 -5.90 23.32 -18.00
CA PHE A 109 -5.14 22.46 -18.91
C PHE A 109 -6.02 21.87 -20.02
N PRO A 110 -5.44 21.53 -21.20
CA PRO A 110 -6.15 20.86 -22.26
C PRO A 110 -6.39 19.39 -21.93
N ILE A 111 -7.53 18.87 -22.38
CA ILE A 111 -7.86 17.45 -22.32
C ILE A 111 -7.44 16.79 -23.63
N THR A 112 -6.35 16.01 -23.61
CA THR A 112 -5.69 15.51 -24.83
C THR A 112 -5.98 14.05 -25.13
N HIS A 113 -6.47 13.26 -24.19
CA HIS A 113 -6.73 11.83 -24.34
C HIS A 113 -7.98 11.41 -23.58
N ALA A 114 -8.69 10.40 -24.11
CA ALA A 114 -9.87 9.80 -23.49
C ALA A 114 -9.49 8.71 -22.48
N GLY A 115 -10.47 8.27 -21.69
CA GLY A 115 -10.34 7.13 -20.78
C GLY A 115 -10.97 7.36 -19.41
N THR A 116 -10.75 6.40 -18.53
CA THR A 116 -11.16 6.44 -17.12
C THR A 116 -9.95 6.74 -16.26
N TYR A 117 -10.06 7.79 -15.47
CA TYR A 117 -9.03 8.34 -14.59
C TYR A 117 -9.65 8.70 -13.24
N TRP A 118 -8.84 9.30 -12.36
CA TRP A 118 -9.33 9.78 -11.08
C TRP A 118 -8.52 10.99 -10.59
N TYR A 119 -8.95 11.62 -9.51
CA TYR A 119 -8.22 12.70 -8.86
C TYR A 119 -8.26 12.51 -7.36
N HIS A 120 -7.20 12.94 -6.70
CA HIS A 120 -7.07 12.80 -5.25
C HIS A 120 -6.13 13.86 -4.66
N SER A 121 -6.17 14.01 -3.34
CA SER A 121 -5.20 14.85 -2.67
C SER A 121 -3.81 14.20 -2.71
N HIS A 122 -2.80 15.02 -2.95
CA HIS A 122 -1.39 14.61 -2.82
C HIS A 122 -0.74 15.15 -1.52
N THR A 123 -1.54 15.88 -0.69
CA THR A 123 -1.11 16.49 0.56
C THR A 123 -1.35 15.55 1.73
N GLU A 124 -0.30 15.30 2.54
CA GLU A 124 -0.39 14.49 3.75
C GLU A 124 -1.07 13.13 3.51
N LEU A 125 -1.93 12.74 4.42
CA LEU A 125 -2.74 11.52 4.37
C LEU A 125 -4.22 11.85 4.03
N GLN A 126 -4.47 12.96 3.31
CA GLN A 126 -5.83 13.44 3.02
C GLN A 126 -6.61 12.51 2.09
N GLU A 127 -5.91 11.76 1.24
CA GLU A 127 -6.51 10.72 0.39
C GLU A 127 -7.28 9.70 1.26
N GLN A 128 -6.66 9.18 2.32
CA GLN A 128 -7.30 8.24 3.25
C GLN A 128 -8.53 8.86 3.97
N ARG A 129 -8.59 10.19 4.09
CA ARG A 129 -9.69 10.91 4.74
C ARG A 129 -10.88 11.17 3.82
N GLY A 130 -10.79 10.84 2.51
CA GLY A 130 -11.90 10.94 1.57
C GLY A 130 -11.69 11.86 0.37
N LEU A 131 -10.53 12.51 0.22
CA LEU A 131 -10.26 13.42 -0.90
C LEU A 131 -9.86 12.66 -2.17
N TYR A 132 -10.81 11.98 -2.79
CA TYR A 132 -10.67 11.30 -4.08
C TYR A 132 -11.98 11.28 -4.86
N GLY A 133 -11.91 11.25 -6.20
CA GLY A 133 -13.06 11.18 -7.09
C GLY A 133 -12.70 10.75 -8.50
N GLY A 134 -13.66 10.28 -9.28
CA GLY A 134 -13.45 9.77 -10.64
C GLY A 134 -13.32 10.89 -11.67
N ILE A 135 -12.61 10.60 -12.77
CA ILE A 135 -12.58 11.41 -14.00
C ILE A 135 -12.94 10.50 -15.17
N VAL A 136 -13.88 10.94 -16.01
CA VAL A 136 -14.23 10.27 -17.26
C VAL A 136 -14.04 11.23 -18.41
N ILE A 137 -13.23 10.84 -19.38
CA ILE A 137 -12.98 11.61 -20.59
C ILE A 137 -13.51 10.82 -21.79
N GLU A 138 -14.53 11.39 -22.44
CA GLU A 138 -15.19 10.77 -23.57
C GLU A 138 -14.43 11.05 -24.86
N GLU A 139 -14.38 10.03 -25.74
CA GLU A 139 -13.94 10.21 -27.12
C GLU A 139 -14.99 10.96 -27.94
N PRO A 140 -14.59 11.73 -28.97
CA PRO A 140 -15.53 12.35 -29.90
C PRO A 140 -16.41 11.35 -30.63
N ASN A 141 -15.90 10.14 -30.89
CA ASN A 141 -16.61 9.06 -31.55
C ASN A 141 -16.61 7.82 -30.67
N VAL A 142 -17.76 7.52 -30.05
CA VAL A 142 -17.94 6.36 -29.19
C VAL A 142 -17.84 5.08 -30.00
N GLN A 143 -16.80 4.25 -29.78
CA GLN A 143 -16.59 2.99 -30.50
C GLN A 143 -17.39 1.82 -29.89
N VAL A 144 -17.61 1.82 -28.59
CA VAL A 144 -18.37 0.79 -27.87
C VAL A 144 -19.70 1.36 -27.41
N GLN A 145 -20.78 0.97 -28.10
CA GLN A 145 -22.12 1.33 -27.64
C GLN A 145 -22.52 0.43 -26.46
N VAL A 146 -22.92 1.05 -25.37
CA VAL A 146 -23.42 0.40 -24.17
C VAL A 146 -24.73 1.07 -23.74
N ASP A 147 -25.61 0.33 -23.09
CA ASP A 147 -26.87 0.86 -22.55
C ASP A 147 -26.63 1.57 -21.22
N HIS A 148 -25.63 1.09 -20.46
CA HIS A 148 -25.24 1.67 -19.17
C HIS A 148 -23.72 1.84 -19.05
N ASP A 149 -23.28 3.00 -18.60
CA ASP A 149 -21.87 3.37 -18.35
C ASP A 149 -21.74 3.87 -16.91
N LEU A 150 -21.26 3.00 -16.01
CA LEU A 150 -21.22 3.24 -14.56
C LEU A 150 -19.79 3.43 -14.08
N VAL A 151 -19.56 4.48 -13.29
CA VAL A 151 -18.29 4.70 -12.59
C VAL A 151 -18.35 3.99 -11.23
N VAL A 152 -17.34 3.18 -10.96
CA VAL A 152 -17.23 2.30 -9.79
C VAL A 152 -15.93 2.68 -9.06
N VAL A 153 -16.03 3.61 -8.12
CA VAL A 153 -14.93 4.02 -7.26
C VAL A 153 -14.87 3.08 -6.06
N MET A 154 -13.87 2.21 -6.03
CA MET A 154 -13.59 1.31 -4.91
C MET A 154 -12.63 2.00 -3.95
N SER A 155 -12.87 1.90 -2.65
CA SER A 155 -12.04 2.48 -1.62
C SER A 155 -12.06 1.67 -0.33
N ASP A 156 -11.00 1.82 0.45
CA ASP A 156 -10.92 1.41 1.84
C ASP A 156 -11.29 2.56 2.78
N TRP A 157 -11.74 2.24 3.98
CA TRP A 157 -12.11 3.23 4.99
C TRP A 157 -11.70 2.79 6.39
N THR A 158 -11.12 3.71 7.15
CA THR A 158 -10.85 3.54 8.57
C THR A 158 -11.46 4.68 9.38
N ASN A 159 -11.96 4.36 10.56
CA ASN A 159 -12.44 5.35 11.54
C ASN A 159 -11.29 5.96 12.34
N GLU A 160 -10.08 5.41 12.23
CA GLU A 160 -8.87 5.94 12.86
C GLU A 160 -8.38 7.19 12.12
N HIS A 161 -7.79 8.14 12.84
CA HIS A 161 -7.12 9.25 12.18
C HIS A 161 -5.87 8.74 11.44
N PRO A 162 -5.61 9.13 10.18
CA PRO A 162 -4.51 8.57 9.40
C PRO A 162 -3.12 8.74 10.00
N GLN A 163 -2.88 9.79 10.80
CA GLN A 163 -1.64 9.92 11.57
C GLN A 163 -1.53 8.85 12.66
N ASP A 164 -2.64 8.48 13.31
CA ASP A 164 -2.66 7.37 14.27
C ASP A 164 -2.43 6.04 13.55
N VAL A 165 -2.98 5.87 12.32
CA VAL A 165 -2.68 4.71 11.47
C VAL A 165 -1.18 4.63 11.19
N LEU A 166 -0.56 5.73 10.77
CA LEU A 166 0.88 5.76 10.50
C LEU A 166 1.70 5.48 11.77
N ALA A 167 1.32 6.05 12.91
CA ALA A 167 1.96 5.78 14.18
C ALA A 167 1.81 4.31 14.62
N ASN A 168 0.63 3.70 14.39
CA ASN A 168 0.39 2.27 14.65
C ASN A 168 1.25 1.37 13.74
N LEU A 169 1.45 1.73 12.46
CA LEU A 169 2.32 1.01 11.53
C LEU A 169 3.79 1.07 11.96
N LYS A 170 4.21 2.17 12.60
CA LYS A 170 5.57 2.34 13.16
C LYS A 170 5.81 1.55 14.45
N MET A 171 4.78 1.00 15.06
CA MET A 171 4.85 0.21 16.28
C MET A 171 4.99 -1.28 15.96
N GLU A 172 6.21 -1.70 15.57
CA GLU A 172 6.61 -3.10 15.36
C GLU A 172 5.73 -3.93 14.40
N GLY A 173 5.02 -3.28 13.48
CA GLY A 173 4.24 -3.92 12.40
C GLY A 173 3.09 -4.85 12.83
N HIS A 174 2.89 -5.10 14.13
CA HIS A 174 1.94 -6.12 14.60
C HIS A 174 0.54 -5.60 14.93
N TYR A 175 0.36 -4.30 15.14
CA TYR A 175 -0.91 -3.70 15.54
C TYR A 175 -2.07 -4.14 14.63
N TYR A 176 -1.90 -4.01 13.31
CA TYR A 176 -2.94 -4.38 12.34
C TYR A 176 -3.04 -5.88 12.11
N ALA A 177 -1.98 -6.65 12.33
CA ALA A 177 -2.06 -8.11 12.35
C ALA A 177 -2.98 -8.61 13.47
N TYR A 178 -2.93 -7.97 14.66
CA TYR A 178 -3.87 -8.25 15.75
C TYR A 178 -5.28 -7.78 15.45
N LYS A 179 -5.45 -6.57 14.87
CA LYS A 179 -6.78 -6.04 14.48
C LYS A 179 -7.44 -6.92 13.43
N LYS A 180 -6.68 -7.46 12.48
CA LYS A 180 -7.16 -8.37 11.43
C LYS A 180 -7.33 -9.82 11.91
N ASP A 181 -6.91 -10.16 13.14
CA ASP A 181 -6.82 -11.54 13.66
C ASP A 181 -6.07 -12.49 12.69
N PHE A 182 -4.95 -12.01 12.17
CA PHE A 182 -4.13 -12.68 11.16
C PHE A 182 -2.66 -12.64 11.53
N PHE A 183 -2.30 -13.46 12.52
CA PHE A 183 -0.93 -13.57 12.99
C PHE A 183 -0.42 -15.01 12.81
N PRO A 184 0.70 -15.22 12.06
CA PRO A 184 1.27 -16.56 11.90
C PRO A 184 1.81 -17.07 13.23
N SER A 185 1.66 -18.36 13.48
CA SER A 185 2.05 -18.99 14.74
C SER A 185 2.51 -20.42 14.54
N VAL A 186 3.33 -20.94 15.47
CA VAL A 186 3.88 -22.30 15.41
C VAL A 186 2.75 -23.35 15.37
N LEU A 187 1.77 -23.26 16.29
CA LEU A 187 0.67 -24.21 16.33
C LEU A 187 -0.27 -24.08 15.13
N GLY A 188 -0.48 -22.86 14.64
CA GLY A 188 -1.22 -22.62 13.42
C GLY A 188 -0.56 -23.25 12.20
N ALA A 189 0.78 -23.11 12.08
CA ALA A 189 1.56 -23.73 11.02
C ALA A 189 1.50 -25.28 11.07
N ILE A 190 1.59 -25.86 12.27
CA ILE A 190 1.44 -27.31 12.46
C ILE A 190 0.05 -27.77 12.03
N ARG A 191 -1.01 -27.08 12.46
CA ARG A 191 -2.41 -27.42 12.09
C ARG A 191 -2.67 -27.27 10.60
N ALA A 192 -2.02 -26.32 9.96
CA ALA A 192 -2.12 -26.11 8.51
C ALA A 192 -1.20 -27.05 7.69
N GLY A 193 -0.41 -27.93 8.31
CA GLY A 193 0.58 -28.76 7.61
C GLY A 193 1.74 -27.96 7.00
N LYS A 194 1.97 -26.71 7.46
CA LYS A 194 2.87 -25.70 6.87
C LYS A 194 4.05 -25.33 7.79
N ILE A 195 4.43 -26.23 8.70
CA ILE A 195 5.49 -25.94 9.68
C ILE A 195 6.85 -25.66 9.00
N TRP A 196 7.15 -26.34 7.90
CA TRP A 196 8.40 -26.10 7.18
C TRP A 196 8.42 -24.75 6.45
N ASP A 197 7.30 -24.34 5.89
CA ASP A 197 7.15 -23.01 5.27
C ASP A 197 7.32 -21.92 6.34
N PHE A 198 6.76 -22.12 7.54
CA PHE A 198 6.96 -21.23 8.68
C PHE A 198 8.42 -21.16 9.12
N ILE A 199 9.10 -22.30 9.28
CA ILE A 199 10.53 -22.34 9.63
C ILE A 199 11.37 -21.69 8.54
N GLN A 200 11.03 -21.86 7.28
CA GLN A 200 11.75 -21.24 6.16
C GLN A 200 11.57 -19.71 6.15
N SER A 201 10.37 -19.19 6.44
CA SER A 201 10.15 -17.74 6.56
C SER A 201 10.96 -17.16 7.72
N GLU A 202 10.98 -17.81 8.88
CA GLU A 202 11.83 -17.44 10.01
C GLU A 202 13.34 -17.48 9.66
N TRP A 203 13.76 -18.53 8.94
CA TRP A 203 15.16 -18.67 8.52
C TRP A 203 15.61 -17.57 7.55
N THR A 204 14.76 -17.23 6.60
CA THR A 204 15.02 -16.16 5.63
C THR A 204 14.80 -14.77 6.20
N ARG A 205 14.24 -14.68 7.41
CA ARG A 205 13.85 -13.40 8.05
C ARG A 205 12.87 -12.61 7.20
N MET A 206 12.06 -13.31 6.42
CA MET A 206 10.97 -12.75 5.64
C MET A 206 9.69 -13.03 6.40
N GLY A 207 9.02 -11.95 6.82
CA GLY A 207 7.70 -12.06 7.43
C GLY A 207 6.71 -12.75 6.50
N PRO A 208 5.53 -13.13 7.00
CA PRO A 208 4.45 -13.64 6.17
C PRO A 208 4.09 -12.59 5.10
N MET A 209 3.47 -13.06 3.99
CA MET A 209 2.94 -12.12 2.99
C MET A 209 1.87 -11.26 3.66
N ASP A 210 2.13 -9.97 3.82
CA ASP A 210 1.11 -9.00 4.20
C ASP A 210 0.47 -8.43 2.93
N LEU A 211 -0.83 -8.68 2.77
CA LEU A 211 -1.59 -8.27 1.61
C LEU A 211 -2.20 -6.87 1.78
N SER A 212 -2.19 -6.34 2.99
CA SER A 212 -2.67 -4.99 3.33
C SER A 212 -2.06 -4.56 4.65
N ASP A 213 -1.41 -3.40 4.69
CA ASP A 213 -0.79 -2.84 5.90
C ASP A 213 -1.80 -2.59 7.01
N VAL A 214 -2.99 -2.09 6.64
CA VAL A 214 -4.00 -1.57 7.56
C VAL A 214 -5.17 -2.54 7.72
N GLY A 215 -5.68 -2.67 8.93
CA GLY A 215 -6.96 -3.32 9.20
C GLY A 215 -8.11 -2.32 9.06
N TYR A 216 -8.75 -2.29 7.89
CA TYR A 216 -9.82 -1.34 7.58
C TYR A 216 -11.14 -1.70 8.25
N ASP A 217 -11.96 -0.66 8.53
CA ASP A 217 -13.26 -0.80 9.17
C ASP A 217 -14.38 -1.04 8.13
N ALA A 218 -14.20 -0.60 6.87
CA ALA A 218 -15.07 -0.89 5.75
C ALA A 218 -14.35 -0.85 4.40
N PHE A 219 -14.94 -1.54 3.40
CA PHE A 219 -14.63 -1.39 1.99
C PHE A 219 -15.88 -0.88 1.27
N LEU A 220 -15.67 0.03 0.33
CA LEU A 220 -16.75 0.80 -0.24
C LEU A 220 -16.70 0.80 -1.77
N ILE A 221 -17.88 0.82 -2.39
CA ILE A 221 -18.09 1.19 -3.79
C ILE A 221 -18.92 2.48 -3.78
N ASN A 222 -18.40 3.56 -4.38
CA ASN A 222 -19.07 4.85 -4.44
C ASN A 222 -19.57 5.32 -3.05
N GLY A 223 -18.74 5.11 -2.00
CA GLY A 223 -19.03 5.50 -0.62
C GLY A 223 -20.01 4.60 0.14
N ARG A 224 -20.32 3.40 -0.36
CA ARG A 224 -21.26 2.46 0.27
C ARG A 224 -20.74 1.03 0.22
N GLU A 225 -20.99 0.25 1.25
CA GLU A 225 -20.68 -1.20 1.27
C GLU A 225 -21.60 -1.99 0.30
N LYS A 226 -22.85 -1.56 0.16
CA LYS A 226 -23.85 -2.22 -0.70
C LYS A 226 -24.72 -1.19 -1.40
N GLN A 227 -25.03 -1.46 -2.67
CA GLN A 227 -25.94 -0.64 -3.48
C GLN A 227 -26.63 -1.47 -4.56
N ASP A 228 -27.73 -0.95 -5.11
CA ASP A 228 -28.55 -1.59 -6.14
C ASP A 228 -28.72 -0.66 -7.35
N HIS A 229 -28.60 -1.21 -8.57
CA HIS A 229 -28.87 -0.58 -9.86
C HIS A 229 -30.02 -1.28 -10.56
N LYS A 230 -31.24 -1.03 -10.08
CA LYS A 230 -32.49 -1.69 -10.55
C LYS A 230 -32.95 -1.23 -11.92
N GLU A 231 -32.40 -0.16 -12.48
CA GLU A 231 -32.68 0.38 -13.81
C GLU A 231 -32.18 -0.52 -14.95
N ILE A 232 -31.14 -1.32 -14.69
CA ILE A 232 -30.52 -2.22 -15.66
C ILE A 232 -31.44 -3.42 -15.94
N LYS A 233 -31.54 -3.82 -17.22
CA LYS A 233 -32.44 -4.89 -17.66
C LYS A 233 -31.63 -6.07 -18.24
N GLY A 234 -32.31 -7.22 -18.36
CA GLY A 234 -31.76 -8.35 -19.12
C GLY A 234 -31.53 -7.95 -20.59
N GLY A 235 -30.42 -8.43 -21.16
CA GLY A 235 -29.94 -8.08 -22.49
C GLY A 235 -29.19 -6.77 -22.59
N ASP A 236 -29.27 -5.86 -21.60
CA ASP A 236 -28.53 -4.59 -21.61
C ASP A 236 -27.01 -4.85 -21.62
N ARG A 237 -26.28 -4.07 -22.42
CA ARG A 237 -24.83 -4.04 -22.45
C ARG A 237 -24.33 -3.02 -21.43
N VAL A 238 -23.57 -3.48 -20.44
CA VAL A 238 -23.10 -2.67 -19.32
C VAL A 238 -21.57 -2.49 -19.40
N LYS A 239 -21.15 -1.25 -19.20
CA LYS A 239 -19.75 -0.88 -19.00
C LYS A 239 -19.57 -0.45 -17.53
N LEU A 240 -18.63 -1.07 -16.82
CA LEU A 240 -18.19 -0.61 -15.51
C LEU A 240 -16.79 -0.01 -15.65
N ARG A 241 -16.64 1.23 -15.17
CA ARG A 241 -15.38 1.94 -15.07
C ARG A 241 -14.85 1.78 -13.66
N LEU A 242 -14.01 0.79 -13.46
CA LEU A 242 -13.42 0.46 -12.17
C LEU A 242 -12.27 1.41 -11.85
N ILE A 243 -12.31 2.04 -10.69
CA ILE A 243 -11.27 2.93 -10.18
C ILE A 243 -10.92 2.45 -8.77
N ASN A 244 -9.68 2.07 -8.52
CA ASN A 244 -9.24 1.76 -7.17
C ASN A 244 -8.61 3.00 -6.53
N ALA A 245 -9.40 3.71 -5.73
CA ALA A 245 -9.01 4.90 -4.98
C ALA A 245 -8.68 4.59 -3.50
N SER A 246 -8.22 3.37 -3.22
CA SER A 246 -7.83 2.95 -1.87
C SER A 246 -6.45 3.48 -1.50
N ALA A 247 -6.23 3.72 -0.21
CA ALA A 247 -4.93 4.11 0.31
C ALA A 247 -3.94 2.93 0.37
N SER A 248 -4.41 1.69 0.67
CA SER A 248 -3.51 0.53 0.73
C SER A 248 -4.15 -0.82 0.33
N THR A 249 -5.35 -0.83 -0.25
CA THR A 249 -6.09 -2.06 -0.56
C THR A 249 -6.12 -2.38 -2.04
N TYR A 250 -5.76 -3.61 -2.40
CA TYR A 250 -6.05 -4.22 -3.71
C TYR A 250 -7.41 -4.91 -3.66
N PHE A 251 -8.17 -4.89 -4.77
CA PHE A 251 -9.47 -5.55 -4.85
C PHE A 251 -9.53 -6.62 -5.92
N TYR A 252 -10.04 -7.79 -5.57
CA TYR A 252 -10.56 -8.75 -6.55
C TYR A 252 -11.93 -8.25 -7.04
N ALA A 253 -12.03 -7.92 -8.32
CA ALA A 253 -13.27 -7.55 -8.99
C ALA A 253 -13.85 -8.77 -9.72
N ASN A 254 -15.06 -9.19 -9.32
CA ASN A 254 -15.76 -10.34 -9.87
C ASN A 254 -17.23 -10.01 -10.17
N LEU A 255 -17.85 -10.79 -11.07
CA LEU A 255 -19.22 -10.63 -11.49
C LEU A 255 -20.02 -11.94 -11.38
N GLY A 256 -21.17 -11.90 -10.68
CA GLY A 256 -22.07 -13.04 -10.51
C GLY A 256 -21.35 -14.33 -10.06
N LYS A 257 -21.77 -15.48 -10.58
CA LYS A 257 -21.10 -16.78 -10.35
C LYS A 257 -19.78 -16.91 -11.14
N LEU A 258 -18.85 -15.95 -10.99
CA LEU A 258 -17.61 -15.82 -11.79
C LEU A 258 -17.92 -15.77 -13.30
N ARG A 259 -18.89 -14.93 -13.70
CA ARG A 259 -19.16 -14.70 -15.12
C ARG A 259 -18.01 -13.98 -15.79
N GLU A 260 -17.75 -14.36 -17.03
CA GLU A 260 -16.76 -13.68 -17.87
C GLU A 260 -17.27 -12.28 -18.27
N PHE A 261 -16.31 -11.37 -18.36
CA PHE A 261 -16.44 -10.03 -18.91
C PHE A 261 -15.24 -9.69 -19.77
N GLU A 262 -15.35 -8.70 -20.62
CA GLU A 262 -14.26 -8.21 -21.45
C GLU A 262 -13.60 -7.00 -20.81
N VAL A 263 -12.27 -7.08 -20.58
CA VAL A 263 -11.43 -5.92 -20.24
C VAL A 263 -11.04 -5.22 -21.52
N ILE A 264 -11.40 -3.95 -21.66
CA ILE A 264 -11.21 -3.15 -22.87
C ILE A 264 -10.25 -1.98 -22.71
N GLU A 265 -10.06 -1.50 -21.47
CA GLU A 265 -9.12 -0.42 -21.14
C GLU A 265 -8.44 -0.71 -19.79
N LYS A 266 -7.18 -0.26 -19.65
CA LYS A 266 -6.46 -0.17 -18.38
C LYS A 266 -5.77 1.19 -18.30
N ASP A 267 -5.88 1.86 -17.16
CA ASP A 267 -5.29 3.20 -16.91
C ASP A 267 -5.67 4.21 -18.00
N GLY A 268 -6.95 4.17 -18.43
CA GLY A 268 -7.48 5.03 -19.47
C GLY A 268 -6.95 4.72 -20.89
N VAL A 269 -6.15 3.66 -21.06
CA VAL A 269 -5.59 3.27 -22.37
C VAL A 269 -6.25 2.00 -22.87
N LYS A 270 -6.67 2.02 -24.14
CA LYS A 270 -7.29 0.85 -24.79
C LYS A 270 -6.32 -0.32 -24.86
N VAL A 271 -6.86 -1.50 -24.62
CA VAL A 271 -6.20 -2.79 -24.88
C VAL A 271 -7.03 -3.62 -25.84
N GLN A 272 -6.42 -4.60 -26.49
CA GLN A 272 -7.20 -5.62 -27.21
C GLN A 272 -8.09 -6.32 -26.19
N PRO A 273 -9.41 -6.48 -26.45
CA PRO A 273 -10.33 -7.04 -25.48
C PRO A 273 -9.89 -8.41 -24.97
N VAL A 274 -9.86 -8.58 -23.65
CA VAL A 274 -9.46 -9.83 -22.99
C VAL A 274 -10.62 -10.33 -22.15
N LYS A 275 -11.06 -11.59 -22.36
CA LYS A 275 -12.11 -12.24 -21.57
C LYS A 275 -11.52 -12.89 -20.33
N VAL A 276 -12.03 -12.47 -19.19
CA VAL A 276 -11.65 -12.98 -17.86
C VAL A 276 -12.87 -12.99 -16.95
N ASN A 277 -12.79 -13.65 -15.79
CA ASN A 277 -13.84 -13.59 -14.77
C ASN A 277 -13.36 -12.97 -13.45
N GLU A 278 -12.10 -12.52 -13.43
CA GLU A 278 -11.53 -11.83 -12.28
C GLU A 278 -10.44 -10.84 -12.71
N VAL A 279 -10.45 -9.66 -12.09
CA VAL A 279 -9.35 -8.69 -12.14
C VAL A 279 -8.89 -8.41 -10.71
N LEU A 280 -7.60 -8.51 -10.44
CA LEU A 280 -7.00 -7.92 -9.26
C LEU A 280 -6.65 -6.46 -9.60
N VAL A 281 -7.45 -5.53 -9.08
CA VAL A 281 -7.28 -4.10 -9.32
C VAL A 281 -6.31 -3.55 -8.29
N GLY A 282 -5.11 -3.19 -8.73
CA GLY A 282 -4.10 -2.56 -7.88
C GLY A 282 -4.50 -1.15 -7.44
N ILE A 283 -3.86 -0.65 -6.38
CA ILE A 283 -4.09 0.72 -5.92
C ILE A 283 -3.75 1.69 -7.06
N ALA A 284 -4.60 2.68 -7.28
CA ALA A 284 -4.51 3.69 -8.33
C ALA A 284 -4.69 3.19 -9.77
N GLU A 285 -4.91 1.89 -9.98
CA GLU A 285 -5.23 1.37 -11.31
C GLU A 285 -6.70 1.61 -11.67
N THR A 286 -6.95 1.77 -12.96
CA THR A 286 -8.30 1.80 -13.52
C THR A 286 -8.47 0.72 -14.58
N TYR A 287 -9.70 0.17 -14.68
CA TYR A 287 -10.08 -0.81 -15.69
C TYR A 287 -11.48 -0.52 -16.19
N ASP A 288 -11.67 -0.57 -17.51
CA ASP A 288 -13.00 -0.56 -18.11
C ASP A 288 -13.37 -1.99 -18.53
N ILE A 289 -14.45 -2.51 -17.98
CA ILE A 289 -14.96 -3.83 -18.27
C ILE A 289 -16.36 -3.75 -18.92
N VAL A 290 -16.64 -4.66 -19.86
CA VAL A 290 -17.91 -4.72 -20.57
C VAL A 290 -18.48 -6.13 -20.54
N PHE A 291 -19.78 -6.24 -20.32
CA PHE A 291 -20.52 -7.49 -20.37
C PHE A 291 -21.99 -7.26 -20.74
N THR A 292 -22.72 -8.34 -21.06
CA THR A 292 -24.15 -8.30 -21.32
C THR A 292 -24.90 -8.94 -20.16
N MET A 293 -25.92 -8.27 -19.67
CA MET A 293 -26.78 -8.76 -18.59
C MET A 293 -27.53 -10.01 -19.02
N PRO A 294 -27.64 -11.04 -18.15
CA PRO A 294 -28.50 -12.18 -18.39
C PRO A 294 -29.99 -11.77 -18.39
N GLU A 295 -30.82 -12.43 -19.21
CA GLU A 295 -32.22 -12.07 -19.40
C GLU A 295 -33.05 -12.15 -18.11
N MET A 296 -32.78 -13.11 -17.23
CA MET A 296 -33.66 -13.44 -16.11
C MET A 296 -33.00 -13.33 -14.72
N ALA A 297 -31.76 -12.93 -14.62
CA ALA A 297 -31.03 -12.82 -13.35
C ALA A 297 -30.49 -11.41 -13.13
N ALA A 298 -30.49 -10.97 -11.88
CA ALA A 298 -29.62 -9.87 -11.44
C ALA A 298 -28.21 -10.39 -11.15
N LEU A 299 -27.21 -9.56 -11.34
CA LEU A 299 -25.81 -9.91 -11.08
C LEU A 299 -25.28 -9.11 -9.89
N GLU A 300 -24.54 -9.76 -9.01
CA GLU A 300 -23.69 -9.07 -8.05
C GLU A 300 -22.36 -8.75 -8.72
N PHE A 301 -21.96 -7.48 -8.73
CA PHE A 301 -20.58 -7.08 -8.86
C PHE A 301 -19.99 -6.96 -7.45
N LYS A 302 -18.84 -7.57 -7.20
CA LYS A 302 -18.20 -7.58 -5.89
C LYS A 302 -16.73 -7.22 -5.98
N ALA A 303 -16.33 -6.25 -5.17
CA ALA A 303 -14.95 -5.88 -4.90
C ALA A 303 -14.55 -6.47 -3.54
N THR A 304 -13.71 -7.50 -3.56
CA THR A 304 -13.23 -8.18 -2.33
C THR A 304 -11.80 -7.76 -2.06
N ALA A 305 -11.52 -7.27 -0.85
CA ALA A 305 -10.15 -6.94 -0.45
C ALA A 305 -9.21 -8.14 -0.63
N GLN A 306 -7.98 -7.90 -1.05
CA GLN A 306 -7.04 -8.98 -1.36
C GLN A 306 -6.71 -9.85 -0.15
N ASP A 307 -6.71 -9.30 1.05
CA ASP A 307 -6.51 -10.03 2.32
C ASP A 307 -7.77 -10.74 2.83
N ILE A 308 -8.88 -10.63 2.08
CA ILE A 308 -10.18 -11.24 2.39
C ILE A 308 -10.75 -10.81 3.77
N THR A 309 -10.39 -9.63 4.25
CA THR A 309 -10.95 -9.08 5.50
C THR A 309 -12.34 -8.48 5.29
N GLY A 310 -12.71 -8.15 4.04
CA GLY A 310 -14.03 -7.61 3.74
C GLY A 310 -14.25 -7.38 2.25
N SER A 311 -15.40 -6.83 1.91
CA SER A 311 -15.79 -6.55 0.52
C SER A 311 -16.89 -5.52 0.43
N ALA A 312 -16.99 -4.86 -0.73
CA ALA A 312 -18.14 -4.06 -1.13
C ALA A 312 -18.83 -4.67 -2.34
N SER A 313 -20.13 -4.47 -2.51
CA SER A 313 -20.88 -5.04 -3.62
C SER A 313 -21.98 -4.13 -4.15
N MET A 314 -22.33 -4.33 -5.42
CA MET A 314 -23.52 -3.75 -6.03
C MET A 314 -24.29 -4.80 -6.81
N VAL A 315 -25.61 -4.74 -6.73
CA VAL A 315 -26.52 -5.61 -7.48
C VAL A 315 -26.98 -4.87 -8.73
N LEU A 316 -26.72 -5.45 -9.88
CA LEU A 316 -27.08 -4.95 -11.19
C LEU A 316 -28.33 -5.66 -11.69
N GLY A 317 -29.35 -4.89 -12.06
CA GLY A 317 -30.57 -5.41 -12.63
C GLY A 317 -31.65 -5.78 -11.61
N ARG A 318 -32.81 -6.24 -12.18
CA ARG A 318 -33.96 -6.76 -11.44
C ARG A 318 -34.13 -8.23 -11.80
N GLY A 319 -34.19 -9.10 -10.81
CA GLY A 319 -34.44 -10.53 -11.01
C GLY A 319 -35.00 -11.15 -9.76
N HIS A 320 -35.70 -12.27 -9.94
CA HIS A 320 -36.15 -13.10 -8.81
C HIS A 320 -35.00 -13.82 -8.15
N HIS A 321 -33.87 -13.90 -8.85
CA HIS A 321 -32.63 -14.51 -8.39
C HIS A 321 -31.45 -13.57 -8.65
N VAL A 322 -30.57 -13.40 -7.64
CA VAL A 322 -29.30 -12.66 -7.76
C VAL A 322 -28.18 -13.69 -7.84
N GLU A 323 -27.46 -13.69 -8.93
CA GLU A 323 -26.23 -14.48 -9.03
C GLU A 323 -25.16 -13.80 -8.17
N ARG A 324 -24.79 -14.45 -7.07
CA ARG A 324 -23.79 -13.95 -6.11
C ARG A 324 -22.38 -14.37 -6.51
N VAL A 325 -21.43 -13.52 -6.21
CA VAL A 325 -19.99 -13.85 -6.30
C VAL A 325 -19.64 -14.82 -5.16
N PRO A 326 -19.00 -15.96 -5.46
CA PRO A 326 -18.56 -16.91 -4.44
C PRO A 326 -17.65 -16.25 -3.40
N MET A 327 -17.71 -16.76 -2.16
CA MET A 327 -16.82 -16.30 -1.11
C MET A 327 -15.41 -16.82 -1.38
N LYS A 328 -14.42 -15.94 -1.31
CA LYS A 328 -13.02 -16.31 -1.38
C LYS A 328 -12.53 -16.83 -0.02
N MET A 329 -11.69 -17.83 -0.06
CA MET A 329 -11.00 -18.28 1.15
C MET A 329 -9.84 -17.34 1.46
N ARG A 330 -9.67 -17.06 2.76
CA ARG A 330 -8.54 -16.23 3.22
C ARG A 330 -7.21 -16.95 2.93
N PRO A 331 -6.22 -16.25 2.35
CA PRO A 331 -4.91 -16.85 2.11
C PRO A 331 -4.28 -17.38 3.40
N SER A 332 -3.55 -18.47 3.31
CA SER A 332 -2.81 -19.00 4.45
C SER A 332 -1.64 -18.05 4.78
N PRO A 333 -1.44 -17.65 6.05
CA PRO A 333 -0.28 -16.83 6.43
C PRO A 333 1.05 -17.60 6.33
N TYR A 334 1.00 -18.92 6.05
CA TYR A 334 2.18 -19.79 5.99
C TYR A 334 2.57 -20.16 4.56
N GLY A 335 1.79 -19.80 3.54
CA GLY A 335 2.08 -20.14 2.15
C GLY A 335 2.87 -19.01 1.48
N MET A 336 4.02 -19.31 0.88
CA MET A 336 4.55 -18.50 -0.20
C MET A 336 3.74 -18.84 -1.45
N ASP A 337 2.52 -18.33 -1.55
CA ASP A 337 1.79 -18.42 -2.81
C ASP A 337 2.39 -17.37 -3.75
N HIS A 338 3.49 -17.76 -4.39
CA HIS A 338 4.04 -17.03 -5.52
C HIS A 338 2.96 -17.09 -6.60
N GLY A 339 2.11 -16.07 -6.68
CA GLY A 339 1.04 -15.92 -7.66
C GLY A 339 1.51 -15.95 -9.11
N GLY A 340 2.27 -16.97 -9.45
CA GLY A 340 2.73 -17.38 -10.77
C GLY A 340 1.96 -18.61 -11.20
N GLY A 341 0.85 -18.42 -11.90
CA GLY A 341 0.31 -19.46 -12.78
C GLY A 341 1.35 -19.80 -13.82
N HIS A 342 2.34 -20.60 -13.49
CA HIS A 342 3.05 -21.38 -14.48
C HIS A 342 2.08 -22.42 -14.99
N GLY A 343 1.69 -22.29 -16.26
CA GLY A 343 1.07 -23.38 -17.00
C GLY A 343 1.92 -24.64 -16.77
N ARG A 344 1.32 -25.65 -16.16
CA ARG A 344 1.93 -26.97 -16.11
C ARG A 344 1.95 -27.47 -17.55
N ASP A 345 3.13 -27.53 -18.14
CA ASP A 345 3.38 -28.44 -19.25
C ASP A 345 3.11 -29.85 -18.74
N HIS A 346 2.14 -30.50 -19.36
CA HIS A 346 1.85 -31.91 -19.16
C HIS A 346 3.04 -32.72 -19.64
N ASP A 347 3.81 -33.24 -18.69
CA ASP A 347 4.52 -34.49 -18.93
C ASP A 347 4.09 -35.52 -17.88
N GLY A 348 3.69 -36.69 -18.38
CA GLY A 348 2.97 -37.68 -17.62
C GLY A 348 3.84 -38.36 -16.58
N GLY A 349 3.31 -38.47 -15.36
CA GLY A 349 3.84 -39.25 -14.26
C GLY A 349 2.75 -39.50 -13.24
N ASN A 350 2.21 -40.72 -13.27
CA ASN A 350 1.21 -41.25 -12.38
C ASN A 350 1.83 -41.45 -10.99
N ASP A 351 1.33 -40.76 -9.94
CA ASP A 351 1.44 -41.24 -8.57
C ASP A 351 0.26 -40.78 -7.73
N GLY A 352 -0.45 -41.73 -7.20
CA GLY A 352 -1.59 -41.57 -6.31
C GLY A 352 -1.14 -41.16 -4.90
N GLY A 353 -1.86 -40.20 -4.30
CA GLY A 353 -1.62 -39.76 -2.92
C GLY A 353 -2.79 -38.99 -2.34
N HIS A 354 -3.59 -39.68 -1.60
CA HIS A 354 -4.46 -39.36 -0.48
C HIS A 354 -4.91 -37.91 -0.28
N GLY A 355 -6.22 -37.69 -0.41
CA GLY A 355 -6.94 -36.53 0.10
C GLY A 355 -6.93 -36.54 1.63
N ASP A 356 -6.37 -35.51 2.24
CA ASP A 356 -6.49 -35.28 3.67
C ASP A 356 -7.71 -34.40 3.96
N HIS A 357 -8.67 -35.01 4.66
CA HIS A 357 -9.80 -34.37 5.28
C HIS A 357 -9.33 -33.32 6.31
N VAL A 358 -9.57 -32.06 6.06
CA VAL A 358 -9.48 -31.01 7.08
C VAL A 358 -10.81 -30.99 7.83
N SER A 359 -10.87 -31.71 8.96
CA SER A 359 -11.96 -31.63 9.92
C SER A 359 -11.65 -30.56 10.98
N GLY A 360 -12.54 -29.61 11.15
CA GLY A 360 -12.69 -28.85 12.38
C GLY A 360 -12.43 -27.35 12.31
N MET A 361 -13.33 -26.61 11.68
CA MET A 361 -13.73 -25.26 12.11
C MET A 361 -15.25 -25.20 12.04
N ASP A 362 -15.88 -24.77 13.14
CA ASP A 362 -17.32 -24.49 13.22
C ASP A 362 -17.70 -23.42 12.18
N MET A 363 -18.14 -23.88 11.00
CA MET A 363 -18.83 -23.07 10.02
C MET A 363 -20.33 -23.25 10.20
N LYS A 364 -20.92 -22.49 11.10
CA LYS A 364 -22.33 -22.21 11.06
C LYS A 364 -22.56 -21.02 10.16
N ASP A 365 -23.27 -21.28 9.05
CA ASP A 365 -23.80 -20.38 8.01
C ASP A 365 -22.96 -20.21 6.72
N SER A 366 -22.91 -21.28 5.92
CA SER A 366 -23.18 -21.28 4.47
C SER A 366 -22.90 -22.69 3.95
N GLN A 367 -23.97 -23.49 3.81
CA GLN A 367 -23.88 -24.79 3.14
C GLN A 367 -23.75 -24.54 1.63
N ILE A 368 -22.51 -24.51 1.12
CA ILE A 368 -22.23 -24.79 -0.29
C ILE A 368 -22.02 -26.30 -0.36
N SER A 369 -22.82 -27.02 -1.12
CA SER A 369 -22.67 -28.46 -1.31
C SER A 369 -21.38 -28.75 -2.10
N GLU A 370 -20.77 -29.94 -1.88
CA GLU A 370 -19.58 -30.37 -2.66
C GLU A 370 -19.88 -30.36 -4.18
N ASP A 371 -21.09 -30.67 -4.60
CA ASP A 371 -21.53 -30.61 -6.00
C ASP A 371 -21.56 -29.18 -6.56
N GLU A 372 -21.82 -28.17 -5.72
CA GLU A 372 -21.75 -26.76 -6.12
C GLU A 372 -20.30 -26.26 -6.20
N LEU A 373 -19.38 -26.82 -5.43
CA LEU A 373 -17.95 -26.49 -5.49
C LEU A 373 -17.31 -27.05 -6.77
N GLU A 374 -17.65 -28.26 -7.21
CA GLU A 374 -17.19 -28.85 -8.47
C GLU A 374 -17.79 -28.18 -9.72
N ALA A 375 -18.95 -27.55 -9.59
CA ALA A 375 -19.63 -26.85 -10.68
C ALA A 375 -19.17 -25.37 -10.84
N MET A 376 -18.29 -24.86 -9.98
CA MET A 376 -17.80 -23.48 -10.10
C MET A 376 -16.81 -23.35 -11.25
N PRO A 377 -16.96 -22.35 -12.15
CA PRO A 377 -15.99 -22.10 -13.18
C PRO A 377 -14.63 -21.76 -12.55
N MET A 378 -13.56 -22.32 -13.12
CA MET A 378 -12.20 -22.02 -12.68
C MET A 378 -11.94 -20.51 -12.80
N THR A 379 -11.23 -19.96 -11.82
CA THR A 379 -10.85 -18.54 -11.84
C THR A 379 -9.89 -18.28 -12.99
N ASN A 380 -10.33 -17.46 -13.95
CA ASN A 380 -9.53 -16.94 -15.04
C ASN A 380 -9.21 -15.48 -14.74
N ARG A 381 -8.09 -15.26 -13.99
CA ARG A 381 -7.67 -13.93 -13.57
C ARG A 381 -6.85 -13.24 -14.63
N LEU A 382 -7.14 -11.96 -14.85
CA LEU A 382 -6.33 -11.09 -15.69
C LEU A 382 -4.87 -11.05 -15.21
N SER A 383 -3.93 -11.25 -16.14
CA SER A 383 -2.52 -10.97 -15.91
C SER A 383 -2.01 -9.92 -16.90
N TYR A 384 -0.98 -9.18 -16.54
CA TYR A 384 -0.41 -8.20 -17.47
C TYR A 384 0.08 -8.81 -18.79
N ALA A 385 0.55 -10.05 -18.78
CA ALA A 385 0.97 -10.77 -19.99
C ALA A 385 -0.15 -10.93 -21.04
N MET A 386 -1.43 -10.91 -20.61
CA MET A 386 -2.60 -10.99 -21.50
C MET A 386 -2.94 -9.64 -22.15
N LEU A 387 -2.46 -8.53 -21.60
CA LEU A 387 -2.78 -7.18 -22.07
C LEU A 387 -1.90 -6.82 -23.26
N LYS A 388 -2.53 -6.37 -24.34
CA LYS A 388 -1.87 -5.99 -25.58
C LYS A 388 -2.45 -4.68 -26.09
N SER A 389 -1.59 -3.75 -26.51
CA SER A 389 -2.03 -2.53 -27.17
C SER A 389 -2.67 -2.86 -28.53
N PRO A 390 -3.77 -2.20 -28.93
CA PRO A 390 -4.32 -2.32 -30.27
C PRO A 390 -3.39 -1.71 -31.34
N GLU A 391 -2.52 -0.79 -30.95
CA GLU A 391 -1.59 -0.07 -31.80
C GLU A 391 -0.14 -0.37 -31.43
N MET A 392 0.79 -0.17 -32.38
CA MET A 392 2.22 -0.31 -32.12
C MET A 392 2.69 0.83 -31.18
N THR A 393 3.37 0.46 -30.11
CA THR A 393 3.83 1.38 -29.05
C THR A 393 5.36 1.47 -28.96
N MET A 394 6.08 0.70 -29.76
CA MET A 394 7.55 0.68 -29.73
C MET A 394 8.10 2.07 -30.05
N PHE A 395 9.06 2.50 -29.25
CA PHE A 395 9.81 3.73 -29.52
C PHE A 395 10.86 3.52 -30.61
N ASP A 396 11.24 4.59 -31.29
CA ASP A 396 12.29 4.57 -32.29
C ASP A 396 13.60 4.02 -31.68
N LEU A 397 14.26 3.12 -32.42
CA LEU A 397 15.50 2.49 -31.98
C LEU A 397 16.70 3.43 -31.97
N ASP A 398 16.64 4.50 -32.75
CA ASP A 398 17.69 5.50 -32.88
C ASP A 398 17.67 6.53 -31.73
N LEU A 399 16.63 6.55 -30.90
CA LEU A 399 16.58 7.42 -29.74
C LEU A 399 17.63 7.02 -28.68
N PRO A 400 18.30 7.98 -28.06
CA PRO A 400 19.18 7.70 -26.93
C PRO A 400 18.43 6.93 -25.84
N ARG A 401 19.15 6.04 -25.14
CA ARG A 401 18.55 5.21 -24.09
C ARG A 401 19.30 5.38 -22.78
N ARG A 402 18.52 5.30 -21.69
CA ARG A 402 19.03 5.28 -20.33
C ARG A 402 18.34 4.19 -19.53
N ASP A 403 19.12 3.36 -18.86
CA ASP A 403 18.61 2.25 -18.06
C ASP A 403 18.80 2.53 -16.57
N TYR A 404 17.76 2.21 -15.78
CA TYR A 404 17.78 2.23 -14.32
C TYR A 404 17.32 0.90 -13.76
N THR A 405 17.94 0.46 -12.68
CA THR A 405 17.41 -0.60 -11.82
C THR A 405 17.02 0.01 -10.48
N LEU A 406 15.77 -0.16 -10.11
CA LEU A 406 15.21 0.34 -8.85
C LEU A 406 14.78 -0.85 -8.00
N GLU A 407 15.55 -1.13 -6.95
CA GLU A 407 15.21 -2.15 -5.96
C GLU A 407 14.23 -1.53 -4.95
N LEU A 408 13.03 -2.12 -4.86
CA LEU A 408 11.99 -1.74 -3.91
C LEU A 408 12.19 -2.59 -2.65
N ASP A 409 12.51 -1.97 -1.53
CA ASP A 409 12.79 -2.66 -0.27
C ASP A 409 12.09 -1.94 0.90
N GLY A 410 11.95 -2.65 2.02
CA GLY A 410 11.28 -2.14 3.20
C GLY A 410 11.66 -2.88 4.47
N ASP A 411 11.35 -2.24 5.57
CA ASP A 411 11.51 -2.74 6.93
C ASP A 411 10.18 -2.58 7.65
N MET A 412 9.46 -3.69 7.83
CA MET A 412 8.13 -3.68 8.45
C MET A 412 8.19 -3.39 9.95
N ASP A 413 9.28 -3.75 10.63
CA ASP A 413 9.41 -3.53 12.08
C ASP A 413 9.56 -2.04 12.41
N ARG A 414 10.30 -1.30 11.55
CA ARG A 414 10.47 0.14 11.69
C ARG A 414 9.58 0.94 10.74
N TYR A 415 8.84 0.25 9.90
CA TYR A 415 7.99 0.78 8.85
C TYR A 415 8.68 1.89 8.03
N THR A 416 9.79 1.52 7.40
CA THR A 416 10.58 2.37 6.50
C THR A 416 10.63 1.74 5.12
N TRP A 417 10.41 2.55 4.08
CA TRP A 417 10.33 2.09 2.70
C TRP A 417 11.38 2.78 1.85
N THR A 418 12.06 2.01 1.00
CA THR A 418 13.25 2.51 0.28
C THR A 418 13.25 2.10 -1.18
N ILE A 419 13.92 2.91 -1.99
CA ILE A 419 14.32 2.56 -3.36
C ILE A 419 15.86 2.54 -3.38
N ASN A 420 16.48 1.42 -3.81
CA ASN A 420 17.92 1.21 -3.78
C ASN A 420 18.51 1.43 -2.37
N GLY A 421 17.79 0.98 -1.34
CA GLY A 421 18.23 1.08 0.05
C GLY A 421 18.22 2.49 0.64
N LYS A 422 17.63 3.49 -0.04
CA LYS A 422 17.52 4.87 0.42
C LYS A 422 16.07 5.34 0.40
N SER A 423 15.66 6.06 1.44
CA SER A 423 14.35 6.70 1.49
C SER A 423 14.31 7.97 0.63
N PHE A 424 13.16 8.59 0.50
CA PHE A 424 12.99 9.81 -0.30
C PHE A 424 13.84 10.97 0.21
N SER A 425 13.92 11.17 1.53
CA SER A 425 14.73 12.24 2.12
C SER A 425 16.24 12.01 1.97
N GLU A 426 16.69 10.75 1.85
CA GLU A 426 18.10 10.39 1.62
C GLU A 426 18.53 10.53 0.14
N GLU A 427 17.62 10.29 -0.80
CA GLU A 427 17.86 10.42 -2.24
C GLU A 427 16.58 10.78 -2.99
N LYS A 428 16.51 12.03 -3.47
CA LYS A 428 15.29 12.57 -4.08
C LYS A 428 15.19 12.33 -5.58
N TYR A 429 16.31 12.37 -6.33
CA TYR A 429 16.27 12.56 -7.78
C TYR A 429 16.71 11.35 -8.60
N LEU A 430 15.95 11.08 -9.65
CA LEU A 430 16.31 10.23 -10.79
C LEU A 430 16.48 11.13 -12.01
N MET A 431 17.72 11.26 -12.53
CA MET A 431 18.04 12.24 -13.58
C MET A 431 17.77 11.69 -14.97
N VAL A 432 17.04 12.43 -15.81
CA VAL A 432 16.75 12.06 -17.21
C VAL A 432 17.08 13.20 -18.17
N ARG A 433 17.27 12.89 -19.45
CA ARG A 433 17.46 13.89 -20.51
C ARG A 433 16.26 13.95 -21.43
N TYR A 434 15.95 15.15 -21.87
CA TYR A 434 14.92 15.34 -22.89
C TYR A 434 15.25 14.55 -24.19
N GLY A 435 14.29 13.80 -24.70
CA GLY A 435 14.39 13.05 -25.96
C GLY A 435 14.98 11.65 -25.81
N GLU A 436 15.39 11.20 -24.62
CA GLU A 436 15.82 9.80 -24.43
C GLU A 436 14.65 8.87 -24.08
N VAL A 437 14.81 7.59 -24.38
CA VAL A 437 13.95 6.52 -23.86
C VAL A 437 14.53 6.02 -22.56
N VAL A 438 13.80 6.22 -21.48
CA VAL A 438 14.20 5.75 -20.16
C VAL A 438 13.56 4.39 -19.88
N ARG A 439 14.41 3.39 -19.59
CA ARG A 439 13.98 2.07 -19.15
C ARG A 439 14.21 1.95 -17.65
N ILE A 440 13.17 1.54 -16.92
CA ILE A 440 13.27 1.27 -15.50
C ILE A 440 12.92 -0.20 -15.25
N THR A 441 13.83 -0.92 -14.61
CA THR A 441 13.61 -2.25 -14.09
C THR A 441 13.32 -2.14 -12.60
N PHE A 442 12.08 -2.35 -12.19
CA PHE A 442 11.69 -2.46 -10.79
C PHE A 442 11.94 -3.88 -10.29
N LYS A 443 12.66 -4.02 -9.18
CA LYS A 443 12.90 -5.31 -8.49
C LYS A 443 12.35 -5.24 -7.09
N ASN A 444 11.27 -5.96 -6.83
CA ASN A 444 10.68 -6.02 -5.51
C ASN A 444 11.42 -7.02 -4.62
N LYS A 445 11.96 -6.54 -3.49
CA LYS A 445 12.68 -7.33 -2.48
C LYS A 445 11.84 -7.61 -1.24
N THR A 446 10.54 -7.31 -1.31
CA THR A 446 9.61 -7.44 -0.19
C THR A 446 8.54 -8.50 -0.48
N MET A 447 7.79 -8.87 0.54
CA MET A 447 6.63 -9.77 0.43
C MET A 447 5.31 -9.03 0.18
N MET A 448 5.38 -7.73 -0.17
CA MET A 448 4.21 -6.90 -0.46
C MET A 448 4.16 -6.49 -1.94
N HIS A 449 2.98 -6.17 -2.42
CA HIS A 449 2.77 -5.55 -3.72
C HIS A 449 3.17 -4.07 -3.69
N HIS A 450 3.78 -3.56 -4.76
CA HIS A 450 4.10 -2.14 -4.90
C HIS A 450 3.55 -1.61 -6.22
N PRO A 451 2.42 -0.85 -6.19
CA PRO A 451 1.88 -0.18 -7.37
C PRO A 451 2.72 1.07 -7.66
N MET A 452 3.62 0.97 -8.64
CA MET A 452 4.53 2.06 -9.01
C MET A 452 3.86 2.98 -10.03
N HIS A 453 3.75 4.25 -9.69
CA HIS A 453 3.14 5.30 -10.52
C HIS A 453 4.17 6.35 -10.93
N LEU A 454 4.10 6.77 -12.20
CA LEU A 454 4.89 7.87 -12.76
C LEU A 454 3.98 8.99 -13.24
N HIS A 455 4.13 10.16 -12.68
CA HIS A 455 3.43 11.38 -13.10
C HIS A 455 3.90 11.88 -14.47
N GLY A 456 2.98 12.54 -15.19
CA GLY A 456 3.26 13.23 -16.45
C GLY A 456 3.65 12.37 -17.63
N HIS A 457 3.69 11.03 -17.49
CA HIS A 457 4.11 10.11 -18.54
C HIS A 457 3.26 8.86 -18.57
N PHE A 458 2.95 8.37 -19.78
CA PHE A 458 2.60 6.98 -19.98
C PHE A 458 3.85 6.18 -20.29
N PHE A 459 4.01 5.03 -19.67
CA PHE A 459 5.09 4.10 -19.91
C PHE A 459 4.59 2.80 -20.54
N ARG A 460 5.38 2.21 -21.41
CA ARG A 460 5.18 0.85 -21.93
C ARG A 460 5.57 -0.15 -20.86
N VAL A 461 4.76 -1.17 -20.66
CA VAL A 461 5.10 -2.31 -19.80
C VAL A 461 5.61 -3.45 -20.68
N LEU A 462 6.86 -3.86 -20.51
CA LEU A 462 7.49 -4.91 -21.30
C LEU A 462 7.02 -6.29 -20.81
N ASN A 463 5.81 -6.66 -21.20
CA ASN A 463 5.08 -7.84 -20.72
C ASN A 463 5.12 -9.05 -21.69
N GLY A 464 6.05 -9.06 -22.64
CA GLY A 464 6.17 -10.11 -23.66
C GLY A 464 5.42 -9.83 -24.98
N GLN A 465 4.63 -8.75 -25.08
CA GLN A 465 3.87 -8.39 -26.28
C GLN A 465 4.70 -7.62 -27.33
N GLY A 466 6.00 -7.46 -27.10
CA GLY A 466 6.94 -6.86 -28.06
C GLY A 466 6.54 -5.44 -28.49
N HIS A 467 6.34 -5.25 -29.81
CA HIS A 467 5.99 -3.94 -30.37
C HIS A 467 4.62 -3.42 -29.92
N PHE A 468 3.75 -4.28 -29.41
CA PHE A 468 2.41 -3.98 -28.94
C PHE A 468 2.29 -4.01 -27.40
N ALA A 469 3.41 -3.82 -26.70
CA ALA A 469 3.41 -3.69 -25.25
C ALA A 469 2.45 -2.57 -24.80
N PRO A 470 1.56 -2.81 -23.83
CA PRO A 470 0.57 -1.81 -23.44
C PRO A 470 1.22 -0.61 -22.74
N LYS A 471 0.55 0.55 -22.79
CA LYS A 471 0.95 1.75 -22.08
C LYS A 471 0.07 1.94 -20.86
N PHE A 472 0.67 2.21 -19.70
CA PHE A 472 0.00 2.51 -18.45
C PHE A 472 0.68 3.70 -17.77
N HIS A 473 0.13 4.18 -16.67
CA HIS A 473 0.76 5.14 -15.78
C HIS A 473 1.00 4.56 -14.38
N THR A 474 0.41 3.38 -14.08
CA THR A 474 0.59 2.63 -12.82
C THR A 474 0.85 1.17 -13.14
N VAL A 475 1.82 0.56 -12.48
CA VAL A 475 2.16 -0.86 -12.66
C VAL A 475 2.43 -1.53 -11.33
N ASP A 476 1.77 -2.67 -11.08
CA ASP A 476 2.01 -3.48 -9.90
C ASP A 476 3.30 -4.29 -10.03
N VAL A 477 4.19 -4.14 -9.05
CA VAL A 477 5.38 -4.98 -8.89
C VAL A 477 5.10 -6.00 -7.78
N LYS A 478 4.76 -7.22 -8.20
CA LYS A 478 4.40 -8.32 -7.29
C LYS A 478 5.50 -8.64 -6.28
N PRO A 479 5.16 -9.24 -5.12
CA PRO A 479 6.14 -9.72 -4.15
C PRO A 479 7.26 -10.52 -4.81
N MET A 480 8.52 -10.20 -4.52
CA MET A 480 9.73 -10.83 -5.06
C MET A 480 9.82 -10.84 -6.60
N GLY A 481 8.97 -10.06 -7.27
CA GLY A 481 8.87 -9.98 -8.73
C GLY A 481 9.70 -8.88 -9.34
N GLU A 482 9.73 -8.88 -10.68
CA GLU A 482 10.38 -7.87 -11.50
C GLU A 482 9.43 -7.37 -12.58
N VAL A 483 9.42 -6.07 -12.83
CA VAL A 483 8.67 -5.42 -13.92
C VAL A 483 9.58 -4.42 -14.62
N VAL A 484 9.55 -4.44 -15.96
CA VAL A 484 10.31 -3.51 -16.78
C VAL A 484 9.36 -2.57 -17.51
N ILE A 485 9.61 -1.28 -17.37
CA ILE A 485 8.88 -0.23 -18.07
C ILE A 485 9.80 0.60 -18.96
N GLU A 486 9.24 1.24 -19.98
CA GLU A 486 9.93 2.22 -20.83
C GLU A 486 9.04 3.45 -21.05
N PHE A 487 9.59 4.65 -20.92
CA PHE A 487 8.91 5.87 -21.31
C PHE A 487 9.82 6.79 -22.13
N HIS A 488 9.22 7.61 -23.00
CA HIS A 488 9.93 8.65 -23.72
C HIS A 488 9.98 9.91 -22.85
N ALA A 489 11.16 10.38 -22.53
CA ALA A 489 11.36 11.58 -21.75
C ALA A 489 11.13 12.84 -22.59
N ASN A 490 9.87 13.20 -22.81
CA ASN A 490 9.45 14.30 -23.70
C ASN A 490 8.66 15.40 -22.99
N GLU A 491 8.48 15.30 -21.67
CA GLU A 491 7.76 16.26 -20.83
C GLU A 491 8.73 16.93 -19.83
N PRO A 492 9.43 18.03 -20.23
CA PRO A 492 10.43 18.64 -19.35
C PRO A 492 9.84 19.09 -18.01
N GLY A 493 10.51 18.74 -16.91
CA GLY A 493 9.98 19.04 -15.59
C GLY A 493 10.64 18.26 -14.47
N ILE A 494 9.94 18.20 -13.36
CA ILE A 494 10.22 17.34 -12.22
C ILE A 494 8.92 16.58 -11.92
N TRP A 495 8.94 15.27 -12.10
CA TRP A 495 7.77 14.44 -12.00
C TRP A 495 7.90 13.42 -10.87
N PHE A 496 6.81 13.15 -10.16
CA PHE A 496 6.83 12.22 -9.07
C PHE A 496 6.80 10.77 -9.59
N LEU A 497 7.66 9.91 -9.06
CA LEU A 497 7.68 8.47 -9.24
C LEU A 497 7.60 7.83 -7.87
N HIS A 498 6.53 7.12 -7.58
CA HIS A 498 6.32 6.59 -6.23
C HIS A 498 5.50 5.31 -6.20
N CYS A 499 5.63 4.55 -5.11
CA CYS A 499 4.66 3.54 -4.76
C CYS A 499 3.33 4.21 -4.41
N HIS A 500 2.23 3.75 -4.99
CA HIS A 500 0.91 4.34 -4.72
C HIS A 500 0.22 3.76 -3.48
N ASN A 501 0.81 2.80 -2.77
CA ASN A 501 0.43 2.56 -1.40
C ASN A 501 0.78 3.82 -0.59
N LEU A 502 -0.24 4.50 -0.07
CA LEU A 502 -0.12 5.82 0.56
C LEU A 502 0.92 5.83 1.68
N TYR A 503 0.90 4.81 2.53
CA TYR A 503 1.81 4.71 3.68
C TYR A 503 3.24 4.38 3.26
N HIS A 504 3.45 3.55 2.21
CA HIS A 504 4.77 3.29 1.63
C HIS A 504 5.38 4.56 1.02
N MET A 505 4.59 5.31 0.25
CA MET A 505 5.01 6.58 -0.32
C MET A 505 5.44 7.56 0.76
N LYS A 506 4.59 7.76 1.78
CA LYS A 506 4.86 8.68 2.88
C LYS A 506 6.06 8.28 3.73
N MET A 507 6.36 7.00 3.77
CA MET A 507 7.51 6.46 4.50
C MET A 507 8.75 6.21 3.63
N GLY A 508 8.78 6.81 2.41
CA GLY A 508 10.02 7.01 1.65
C GLY A 508 10.14 6.26 0.32
N MET A 509 9.14 5.44 -0.12
CA MET A 509 9.21 4.74 -1.41
C MET A 509 8.82 5.67 -2.57
N ALA A 510 9.65 6.67 -2.81
CA ALA A 510 9.44 7.69 -3.83
C ALA A 510 10.74 8.24 -4.39
N ARG A 511 10.66 8.84 -5.60
CA ARG A 511 11.71 9.62 -6.27
C ARG A 511 11.06 10.75 -7.07
N LEU A 512 11.86 11.74 -7.43
CA LEU A 512 11.53 12.77 -8.40
C LEU A 512 12.33 12.52 -9.69
N VAL A 513 11.65 12.21 -10.77
CA VAL A 513 12.24 12.16 -12.12
C VAL A 513 12.49 13.59 -12.56
N LYS A 514 13.77 14.00 -12.57
CA LYS A 514 14.20 15.37 -12.88
C LYS A 514 14.89 15.41 -14.23
N TYR A 515 14.40 16.28 -15.12
CA TYR A 515 15.06 16.53 -16.39
C TYR A 515 16.32 17.37 -16.18
N GLU A 516 17.43 16.97 -16.81
CA GLU A 516 18.72 17.69 -16.74
C GLU A 516 18.53 19.13 -17.27
N GLY A 517 19.03 20.10 -16.52
CA GLY A 517 18.89 21.54 -16.84
C GLY A 517 17.54 22.17 -16.45
N PHE A 518 16.57 21.39 -15.93
CA PHE A 518 15.33 21.96 -15.43
C PHE A 518 15.52 22.49 -14.00
N GLU A 519 15.17 23.75 -13.79
CA GLU A 519 15.24 24.39 -12.47
C GLU A 519 13.82 24.71 -11.98
N ARG A 520 13.58 24.44 -10.70
CA ARG A 520 12.29 24.78 -10.09
C ARG A 520 12.18 26.29 -9.87
N PRO A 521 11.00 26.89 -10.07
CA PRO A 521 10.71 28.27 -9.70
C PRO A 521 11.00 28.54 -8.21
N GLU A 522 11.52 29.73 -7.92
CA GLU A 522 11.92 30.13 -6.55
C GLU A 522 10.75 30.07 -5.56
N ASP A 523 9.54 30.36 -6.02
CA ASP A 523 8.34 30.34 -5.22
C ASP A 523 7.93 28.93 -4.76
N LEU A 524 8.13 27.90 -5.60
CA LEU A 524 7.93 26.49 -5.19
C LEU A 524 8.98 26.07 -4.15
N ILE A 525 10.21 26.57 -4.26
CA ILE A 525 11.27 26.31 -3.27
C ILE A 525 10.90 26.96 -1.92
N ALA A 526 10.33 28.17 -1.96
CA ALA A 526 9.86 28.86 -0.77
C ALA A 526 8.68 28.12 -0.09
N ASP A 527 7.74 27.60 -0.89
CA ASP A 527 6.61 26.78 -0.40
C ASP A 527 7.12 25.47 0.23
N GLU A 528 8.07 24.77 -0.39
CA GLU A 528 8.68 23.56 0.19
C GLU A 528 9.27 23.85 1.57
N LYS A 529 9.98 24.96 1.73
CA LYS A 529 10.57 25.34 3.02
C LYS A 529 9.51 25.67 4.07
N LYS A 530 8.41 26.29 3.68
CA LYS A 530 7.30 26.65 4.58
C LYS A 530 6.50 25.44 5.03
N TRP A 531 6.27 24.48 4.12
CA TRP A 531 5.36 23.37 4.29
C TRP A 531 6.05 22.00 4.22
N SER A 532 7.35 21.92 4.55
CA SER A 532 8.17 20.70 4.41
C SER A 532 7.60 19.48 5.16
N GLY A 533 6.93 19.68 6.29
CA GLY A 533 6.30 18.61 7.06
C GLY A 533 5.12 17.91 6.36
N TYR A 534 4.63 18.47 5.23
CA TYR A 534 3.49 17.92 4.49
C TYR A 534 3.88 17.04 3.30
N MET A 535 5.14 16.77 3.06
CA MET A 535 5.60 16.01 1.89
C MET A 535 5.69 14.51 2.16
N THR A 536 6.62 14.12 3.02
CA THR A 536 6.85 12.74 3.45
C THR A 536 7.13 12.71 4.94
N HIS A 537 6.98 11.54 5.55
CA HIS A 537 7.23 11.32 6.97
C HIS A 537 8.46 10.46 7.23
N ASP A 538 9.21 10.09 6.19
CA ASP A 538 10.40 9.23 6.29
C ASP A 538 11.53 9.85 7.12
N ASP A 539 11.55 11.18 7.28
CA ASP A 539 12.45 11.93 8.16
C ASP A 539 11.71 12.56 9.38
N SER A 540 10.51 12.10 9.70
CA SER A 540 9.77 12.53 10.89
C SER A 540 10.13 11.68 12.10
N ALA A 541 10.03 12.28 13.31
CA ALA A 541 10.25 11.56 14.54
C ALA A 541 8.95 10.87 15.00
N PHE A 542 9.06 9.60 15.40
CA PHE A 542 7.97 8.81 15.97
C PHE A 542 8.40 8.28 17.32
N THR A 543 7.47 8.27 18.26
CA THR A 543 7.72 7.77 19.61
C THR A 543 6.85 6.55 19.87
N SER A 544 7.46 5.46 20.33
CA SER A 544 6.75 4.30 20.88
C SER A 544 7.25 4.01 22.29
N SER A 545 6.40 3.40 23.10
CA SER A 545 6.78 2.94 24.43
C SER A 545 6.12 1.63 24.78
N GLU A 546 6.85 0.81 25.52
CA GLU A 546 6.37 -0.42 26.13
C GLU A 546 6.53 -0.30 27.65
N ILE A 547 5.50 -0.63 28.38
CA ILE A 547 5.51 -0.62 29.85
C ILE A 547 5.02 -1.98 30.32
N THR A 548 5.83 -2.67 31.12
CA THR A 548 5.45 -3.90 31.79
C THR A 548 5.43 -3.69 33.29
N ILE A 549 4.31 -4.00 33.93
CA ILE A 549 4.17 -3.99 35.38
C ILE A 549 3.84 -5.40 35.83
N GLY A 550 4.77 -6.03 36.53
CA GLY A 550 4.63 -7.36 37.12
C GLY A 550 4.36 -7.33 38.62
N THR A 551 4.14 -8.50 39.20
CA THR A 551 3.96 -8.65 40.63
C THR A 551 5.22 -8.37 41.46
N ASN A 552 6.38 -8.50 40.82
CA ASN A 552 7.70 -8.40 41.44
C ASN A 552 8.70 -7.59 40.62
N PHE A 553 8.31 -6.93 39.53
CA PHE A 553 9.17 -6.11 38.72
C PHE A 553 8.38 -5.03 37.98
N ALA A 554 9.07 -4.01 37.51
CA ALA A 554 8.56 -3.04 36.55
C ALA A 554 9.64 -2.71 35.52
N GLU A 555 9.26 -2.64 34.25
CA GLU A 555 10.12 -2.22 33.17
C GLU A 555 9.39 -1.25 32.24
N ALA A 556 10.12 -0.33 31.65
CA ALA A 556 9.61 0.54 30.61
C ALA A 556 10.69 0.81 29.57
N GLU A 557 10.29 0.86 28.33
CA GLU A 557 11.13 1.23 27.20
C GLU A 557 10.44 2.34 26.40
N VAL A 558 11.19 3.37 26.01
CA VAL A 558 10.75 4.43 25.10
C VAL A 558 11.72 4.47 23.94
N LYS A 559 11.19 4.35 22.73
CA LYS A 559 11.94 4.46 21.48
C LYS A 559 11.52 5.72 20.73
N ILE A 560 12.48 6.55 20.34
CA ILE A 560 12.27 7.69 19.46
C ILE A 560 13.03 7.44 18.18
N SER A 561 12.33 7.15 17.08
CA SER A 561 12.90 6.81 15.79
C SER A 561 12.72 7.94 14.78
N LYS A 562 13.78 8.21 13.99
CA LYS A 562 13.78 9.16 12.88
C LYS A 562 14.66 8.63 11.75
N GLY A 563 14.07 8.27 10.62
CA GLY A 563 14.80 7.66 9.51
C GLY A 563 15.59 6.42 9.98
N ARG A 564 16.92 6.47 9.83
CA ARG A 564 17.84 5.40 10.30
C ARG A 564 18.27 5.55 11.75
N GLN A 565 17.93 6.64 12.39
CA GLN A 565 18.36 6.97 13.74
C GLN A 565 17.29 6.58 14.75
N GLN A 566 17.72 6.15 15.93
CA GLN A 566 16.82 5.81 17.03
C GLN A 566 17.51 6.11 18.36
N VAL A 567 16.75 6.64 19.29
CA VAL A 567 17.14 6.77 20.70
C VAL A 567 16.26 5.86 21.52
N ASP A 568 16.87 4.96 22.27
CA ASP A 568 16.18 4.08 23.21
C ASP A 568 16.49 4.52 24.61
N VAL A 569 15.46 4.60 25.44
CA VAL A 569 15.55 4.80 26.89
C VAL A 569 14.81 3.67 27.54
N SER A 570 15.51 2.86 28.32
CA SER A 570 14.87 1.78 29.06
C SER A 570 15.28 1.81 30.54
N PHE A 571 14.41 1.30 31.39
CA PHE A 571 14.70 1.08 32.79
C PHE A 571 13.91 -0.12 33.30
N GLU A 572 14.53 -0.76 34.30
CA GLU A 572 14.00 -1.95 34.95
C GLU A 572 14.28 -1.89 36.44
N VAL A 573 13.35 -2.41 37.23
CA VAL A 573 13.48 -2.58 38.66
C VAL A 573 12.96 -3.96 39.05
N ASP A 574 13.79 -4.77 39.65
CA ASP A 574 13.43 -6.11 40.15
C ASP A 574 12.97 -6.02 41.65
N GLN A 575 12.00 -6.87 42.00
CA GLN A 575 11.42 -6.97 43.35
C GLN A 575 10.99 -5.64 43.96
N TYR A 576 10.80 -4.62 43.12
CA TYR A 576 10.57 -3.21 43.54
C TYR A 576 11.62 -2.67 44.49
N ASP A 577 12.83 -3.21 44.44
CA ASP A 577 13.97 -2.77 45.21
C ASP A 577 14.76 -1.71 44.42
N PRO A 578 14.87 -0.46 44.88
CA PRO A 578 15.63 0.57 44.19
C PRO A 578 17.13 0.22 43.98
N GLU A 579 17.68 -0.70 44.76
CA GLU A 579 19.06 -1.15 44.59
C GLU A 579 19.26 -2.03 43.37
N THR A 580 18.18 -2.60 42.81
CA THR A 580 18.16 -3.40 41.58
C THR A 580 17.89 -2.57 40.33
N PHE A 581 17.88 -1.24 40.43
CA PHE A 581 17.59 -0.37 39.30
C PHE A 581 18.66 -0.53 38.20
N GLU A 582 18.20 -0.91 36.99
CA GLU A 582 18.99 -0.86 35.76
C GLU A 582 18.35 0.16 34.81
N GLY A 583 19.19 0.90 34.07
CA GLY A 583 18.73 1.87 33.07
C GLY A 583 19.68 1.91 31.87
N GLU A 584 19.13 2.17 30.72
CA GLU A 584 19.92 2.29 29.48
C GLU A 584 19.45 3.51 28.67
N LEU A 585 20.42 4.28 28.15
CA LEU A 585 20.20 5.34 27.16
C LEU A 585 21.12 5.08 25.99
N VAL A 586 20.53 4.78 24.83
CA VAL A 586 21.28 4.36 23.63
C VAL A 586 20.86 5.14 22.41
N TYR A 587 21.84 5.62 21.65
CA TYR A 587 21.64 6.09 20.28
C TYR A 587 22.06 5.00 19.30
N ARG A 588 21.13 4.61 18.40
CA ARG A 588 21.33 3.61 17.35
C ARG A 588 21.32 4.24 15.98
N ASN A 589 22.11 3.67 15.07
CA ASN A 589 22.06 3.99 13.65
C ASN A 589 22.00 2.70 12.83
N TYR A 590 20.96 2.56 12.02
CA TYR A 590 20.70 1.38 11.20
C TYR A 590 21.40 1.47 9.85
N LEU A 591 22.24 0.49 9.53
CA LEU A 591 22.86 0.34 8.22
C LEU A 591 21.88 -0.28 7.21
N ASN A 592 21.09 -1.23 7.68
CA ASN A 592 20.00 -1.88 6.96
C ASN A 592 19.01 -2.46 7.97
N ARG A 593 17.95 -3.15 7.53
CA ARG A 593 16.92 -3.76 8.39
C ARG A 593 17.46 -4.78 9.41
N TYR A 594 18.65 -5.31 9.21
CA TYR A 594 19.22 -6.36 10.08
C TYR A 594 20.36 -5.90 10.98
N LEU A 595 21.06 -4.83 10.58
CA LEU A 595 22.31 -4.42 11.24
C LEU A 595 22.25 -2.95 11.66
N ASN A 596 22.50 -2.71 12.93
CA ASN A 596 22.73 -1.37 13.47
C ASN A 596 23.97 -1.36 14.38
N TYR A 597 24.54 -0.19 14.57
CA TYR A 597 25.53 0.09 15.59
C TYR A 597 24.98 1.11 16.57
N TYR A 598 25.44 1.07 17.80
CA TYR A 598 24.96 1.94 18.84
C TYR A 598 26.01 2.32 19.86
N GLY A 599 25.75 3.41 20.56
CA GLY A 599 26.55 3.85 21.70
C GLY A 599 25.68 4.63 22.70
N GLY A 600 26.08 4.60 23.95
CA GLY A 600 25.28 5.20 24.99
C GLY A 600 25.82 4.96 26.39
N MET A 601 24.91 4.89 27.34
CA MET A 601 25.20 4.65 28.76
C MET A 601 24.25 3.60 29.31
N GLU A 602 24.79 2.75 30.16
CA GLU A 602 24.07 1.79 31.01
C GLU A 602 24.30 2.18 32.47
N VAL A 603 23.23 2.18 33.26
CA VAL A 603 23.28 2.40 34.71
C VAL A 603 22.98 1.07 35.39
N GLU A 604 23.89 0.60 36.21
CA GLU A 604 23.79 -0.62 37.01
C GLU A 604 24.45 -0.34 38.38
N ASP A 605 23.89 -0.75 39.49
CA ASP A 605 24.38 -0.47 40.86
C ASP A 605 24.63 1.03 41.13
N ALA A 606 23.73 1.89 40.66
CA ALA A 606 23.84 3.35 40.73
C ALA A 606 25.10 3.94 40.05
N ARG A 607 25.75 3.21 39.16
CA ARG A 607 26.92 3.64 38.39
C ARG A 607 26.64 3.68 36.92
N ALA A 608 26.93 4.81 36.28
CA ALA A 608 26.85 4.93 34.81
C ALA A 608 28.10 4.36 34.16
N LYS A 609 27.91 3.53 33.16
CA LYS A 609 28.94 2.85 32.36
C LYS A 609 28.70 3.19 30.88
N ALA A 610 29.70 3.72 30.20
CA ALA A 610 29.61 3.97 28.76
C ALA A 610 29.61 2.65 27.98
N ILE A 611 28.81 2.57 26.92
CA ILE A 611 28.70 1.39 26.08
C ILE A 611 28.87 1.75 24.60
N VAL A 612 29.44 0.83 23.82
CA VAL A 612 29.48 0.87 22.36
C VAL A 612 29.33 -0.52 21.81
N GLY A 613 28.49 -0.68 20.80
CA GLY A 613 28.15 -2.01 20.30
C GLY A 613 27.47 -2.05 18.94
N ALA A 614 27.04 -3.25 18.58
CA ALA A 614 26.26 -3.53 17.40
C ALA A 614 25.15 -4.54 17.69
N ALA A 615 24.09 -4.47 16.93
CA ALA A 615 23.03 -5.46 16.94
C ALA A 615 22.79 -6.01 15.54
N TYR A 616 22.58 -7.32 15.45
CA TYR A 616 22.32 -8.03 14.21
C TYR A 616 21.22 -9.07 14.38
N THR A 617 20.25 -9.04 13.48
CA THR A 617 19.21 -10.07 13.43
C THR A 617 19.71 -11.24 12.59
N ILE A 618 20.03 -12.37 13.23
CA ILE A 618 20.46 -13.61 12.56
C ILE A 618 19.24 -14.38 12.03
N PRO A 619 19.43 -15.42 11.16
CA PRO A 619 18.36 -16.35 10.78
C PRO A 619 17.54 -16.83 11.99
N MET A 620 16.29 -17.20 11.75
CA MET A 620 15.26 -17.50 12.78
C MET A 620 14.82 -16.25 13.57
N ASN A 621 15.03 -15.03 13.04
CA ASN A 621 14.66 -13.76 13.69
C ASN A 621 15.17 -13.64 15.13
N VAL A 622 16.33 -14.21 15.42
CA VAL A 622 16.99 -14.02 16.72
C VAL A 622 17.79 -12.73 16.66
N GLN A 623 17.52 -11.81 17.57
CA GLN A 623 18.31 -10.59 17.73
C GLN A 623 19.55 -10.89 18.59
N VAL A 624 20.72 -10.54 18.09
CA VAL A 624 21.98 -10.62 18.77
C VAL A 624 22.49 -9.20 18.99
N GLN A 625 22.57 -8.76 20.23
CA GLN A 625 23.16 -7.48 20.60
C GLN A 625 24.49 -7.74 21.32
N THR A 626 25.52 -6.99 20.98
CA THR A 626 26.81 -7.09 21.66
C THR A 626 27.39 -5.71 21.87
N HIS A 627 27.89 -5.44 23.08
CA HIS A 627 28.60 -4.19 23.37
C HIS A 627 29.72 -4.39 24.38
N ILE A 628 30.65 -3.47 24.34
CA ILE A 628 31.73 -3.35 25.32
C ILE A 628 31.37 -2.19 26.25
N ARG A 629 31.50 -2.43 27.56
CA ARG A 629 31.28 -1.45 28.61
C ARG A 629 32.61 -0.82 29.05
N SER A 630 32.52 0.38 29.60
CA SER A 630 33.71 1.12 30.09
C SER A 630 34.45 0.43 31.26
N ASP A 631 33.79 -0.49 31.95
CA ASP A 631 34.38 -1.36 32.98
C ASP A 631 35.04 -2.64 32.41
N GLN A 632 35.31 -2.66 31.09
CA GLN A 632 35.98 -3.74 30.35
C GLN A 632 35.17 -5.06 30.32
N LYS A 633 33.84 -5.01 30.45
CA LYS A 633 32.95 -6.16 30.27
C LYS A 633 32.41 -6.20 28.85
N LEU A 634 32.41 -7.40 28.27
CA LEU A 634 31.68 -7.71 27.03
C LEU A 634 30.31 -8.24 27.42
N ILE A 635 29.27 -7.60 26.90
CA ILE A 635 27.87 -8.03 27.07
C ILE A 635 27.38 -8.61 25.75
N VAL A 636 26.73 -9.77 25.82
CA VAL A 636 26.06 -10.40 24.68
C VAL A 636 24.64 -10.73 25.08
N THR A 637 23.67 -10.16 24.35
CA THR A 637 22.25 -10.40 24.56
C THR A 637 21.65 -11.08 23.35
N LEU A 638 20.93 -12.18 23.56
CA LEU A 638 20.13 -12.88 22.57
C LEU A 638 18.66 -12.74 22.95
N SER A 639 17.82 -12.32 22.00
CA SER A 639 16.39 -12.21 22.24
C SER A 639 15.57 -12.73 21.07
N LYS A 640 14.41 -13.32 21.37
CA LYS A 640 13.45 -13.79 20.38
C LYS A 640 12.05 -13.88 20.99
N THR A 641 11.06 -13.39 20.26
CA THR A 641 9.63 -13.65 20.51
C THR A 641 9.17 -14.79 19.60
N VAL A 642 8.53 -15.81 20.18
CA VAL A 642 7.99 -16.97 19.48
C VAL A 642 6.46 -16.93 19.56
N PRO A 643 5.74 -16.76 18.45
CA PRO A 643 4.29 -16.82 18.43
C PRO A 643 3.81 -18.28 18.51
N LEU A 644 3.35 -18.72 19.68
CA LEU A 644 2.89 -20.09 19.90
C LEU A 644 1.52 -20.36 19.25
N VAL A 645 0.58 -19.44 19.48
CA VAL A 645 -0.71 -19.31 18.78
C VAL A 645 -0.92 -17.85 18.45
N SER A 646 -1.93 -17.50 17.66
CA SER A 646 -2.16 -16.12 17.15
C SER A 646 -2.20 -15.03 18.22
N LYS A 647 -2.47 -15.36 19.47
CA LYS A 647 -2.54 -14.43 20.61
C LYS A 647 -1.68 -14.83 21.80
N LEU A 648 -0.85 -15.85 21.68
CA LEU A 648 0.02 -16.30 22.78
C LEU A 648 1.46 -16.33 22.33
N PHE A 649 2.30 -15.56 23.01
CA PHE A 649 3.69 -15.32 22.68
C PHE A 649 4.60 -15.78 23.79
N LEU A 650 5.74 -16.36 23.41
CA LEU A 650 6.83 -16.72 24.31
C LEU A 650 8.01 -15.80 24.02
N ASP A 651 8.27 -14.86 24.92
CA ASP A 651 9.48 -14.02 24.88
C ASP A 651 10.63 -14.75 25.55
N LEU A 652 11.78 -14.72 24.92
CA LEU A 652 13.02 -15.34 25.38
C LEU A 652 14.15 -14.33 25.31
N LYS A 653 14.90 -14.17 26.40
CA LYS A 653 16.10 -13.31 26.47
C LYS A 653 17.18 -14.03 27.29
N ALA A 654 18.40 -14.02 26.77
CA ALA A 654 19.56 -14.52 27.45
C ALA A 654 20.67 -13.46 27.38
N ARG A 655 21.23 -13.04 28.51
CA ARG A 655 22.29 -12.05 28.62
C ARG A 655 23.50 -12.65 29.29
N GLY A 656 24.64 -12.61 28.62
CA GLY A 656 25.92 -13.01 29.15
C GLY A 656 26.81 -11.80 29.43
N LYS A 657 27.39 -11.71 30.63
CA LYS A 657 28.34 -10.68 31.06
C LYS A 657 29.73 -11.31 31.20
N PHE A 658 30.71 -10.91 30.39
CA PHE A 658 32.07 -11.51 30.35
C PHE A 658 33.10 -10.43 30.69
N GLY A 659 33.79 -10.59 31.82
CA GLY A 659 34.89 -9.70 32.25
C GLY A 659 36.24 -10.37 32.13
N MET A 660 37.35 -9.58 32.10
CA MET A 660 38.72 -10.14 32.06
C MET A 660 39.18 -10.73 33.41
N GLU A 661 38.64 -10.26 34.52
CA GLU A 661 39.07 -10.63 35.88
C GLU A 661 37.98 -11.28 36.74
N GLU A 662 36.73 -11.30 36.25
CA GLU A 662 35.55 -11.84 36.97
C GLU A 662 34.99 -13.07 36.26
N SER A 663 34.33 -13.95 37.03
CA SER A 663 33.57 -15.07 36.45
C SER A 663 32.47 -14.54 35.51
N SER A 664 32.25 -15.19 34.38
CA SER A 664 31.12 -14.88 33.51
C SER A 664 29.81 -15.10 34.24
N ALA A 665 28.87 -14.16 34.13
CA ALA A 665 27.54 -14.26 34.68
C ALA A 665 26.50 -14.37 33.56
N TRP A 666 25.45 -15.18 33.81
CA TRP A 666 24.35 -15.38 32.89
C TRP A 666 23.00 -14.97 33.52
N GLU A 667 22.19 -14.31 32.73
CA GLU A 667 20.81 -13.93 33.06
C GLU A 667 19.89 -14.52 31.99
N PHE A 668 18.78 -15.09 32.42
CA PHE A 668 17.76 -15.65 31.53
C PHE A 668 16.39 -15.09 31.89
N GLU A 669 15.68 -14.60 30.90
CA GLU A 669 14.30 -14.16 31.04
C GLU A 669 13.42 -14.93 30.08
N SER A 670 12.24 -15.31 30.51
CA SER A 670 11.20 -15.81 29.64
C SER A 670 9.84 -15.33 30.10
N GLY A 671 9.00 -14.91 29.17
CA GLY A 671 7.65 -14.44 29.42
C GLY A 671 6.64 -15.16 28.52
N LEU A 672 5.56 -15.63 29.08
CA LEU A 672 4.44 -16.17 28.30
C LEU A 672 3.29 -15.17 28.38
N TYR A 673 3.03 -14.46 27.27
CA TYR A 673 2.08 -13.36 27.18
C TYR A 673 0.90 -13.69 26.28
N TYR A 674 -0.31 -13.37 26.75
CA TYR A 674 -1.54 -13.46 25.98
C TYR A 674 -2.02 -12.08 25.56
N GLN A 675 -2.20 -11.86 24.26
CA GLN A 675 -2.63 -10.59 23.67
C GLN A 675 -4.13 -10.36 23.87
N VAL A 676 -4.48 -9.21 24.44
CA VAL A 676 -5.86 -8.74 24.62
C VAL A 676 -6.04 -7.40 23.89
N GLY A 677 -6.85 -7.42 22.83
CA GLY A 677 -6.94 -6.26 21.93
C GLY A 677 -5.65 -6.05 21.15
N THR A 678 -5.33 -4.80 20.78
CA THR A 678 -4.19 -4.45 19.93
C THR A 678 -2.96 -3.95 20.71
N ARG A 679 -3.11 -3.60 22.00
CA ARG A 679 -2.06 -2.89 22.76
C ARG A 679 -1.74 -3.49 24.12
N THR A 680 -2.46 -4.49 24.60
CA THR A 680 -2.32 -5.00 25.97
C THR A 680 -2.09 -6.50 25.96
N GLN A 681 -1.13 -6.93 26.76
CA GLN A 681 -0.82 -8.33 26.99
C GLN A 681 -0.86 -8.64 28.50
N PHE A 682 -1.31 -9.82 28.84
CA PHE A 682 -1.23 -10.39 30.20
C PHE A 682 -0.32 -11.60 30.17
N GLY A 683 0.58 -11.72 31.12
CA GLY A 683 1.54 -12.82 31.09
C GLY A 683 2.07 -13.23 32.45
N ILE A 684 2.85 -14.31 32.38
CA ILE A 684 3.65 -14.81 33.48
C ILE A 684 5.11 -14.78 33.05
N ASN A 685 6.00 -14.42 33.99
CA ASN A 685 7.42 -14.24 33.73
C ASN A 685 8.23 -15.14 34.62
N TYR A 686 9.31 -15.64 34.05
CA TYR A 686 10.39 -16.30 34.76
C TYR A 686 11.68 -15.53 34.48
N ARG A 687 12.42 -15.19 35.54
CA ARG A 687 13.74 -14.55 35.45
C ARG A 687 14.71 -15.36 36.29
N TYR A 688 15.89 -15.54 35.77
CA TYR A 688 16.99 -16.17 36.46
C TYR A 688 18.24 -15.28 36.40
N ASN A 689 18.77 -14.95 37.52
CA ASN A 689 20.05 -14.28 37.66
C ASN A 689 20.95 -15.16 38.53
N GLU A 690 22.20 -15.33 38.13
CA GLU A 690 23.14 -16.24 38.81
C GLU A 690 23.39 -15.83 40.28
N HIS A 691 23.21 -14.55 40.61
CA HIS A 691 23.44 -14.02 41.98
C HIS A 691 22.20 -14.07 42.86
N THR A 692 21.01 -13.83 42.32
CA THR A 692 19.76 -13.77 43.06
C THR A 692 18.89 -15.02 42.99
N GLY A 693 19.22 -15.92 42.00
CA GLY A 693 18.42 -17.11 41.75
C GLY A 693 17.15 -16.82 40.93
N PRO A 694 16.24 -17.79 40.84
CA PRO A 694 15.02 -17.68 40.02
C PRO A 694 13.95 -16.83 40.72
N THR A 695 13.29 -15.98 39.92
CA THR A 695 12.09 -15.21 40.33
C THR A 695 10.95 -15.50 39.35
N TYR A 696 9.71 -15.45 39.85
CA TYR A 696 8.49 -15.70 39.09
C TYR A 696 7.51 -14.55 39.32
N GLY A 697 6.83 -14.13 38.29
CA GLY A 697 5.85 -13.06 38.40
C GLY A 697 4.72 -13.20 37.38
N ALA A 698 3.66 -12.44 37.58
CA ALA A 698 2.64 -12.20 36.57
C ALA A 698 2.62 -10.71 36.28
N GLY A 699 2.31 -10.33 35.05
CA GLY A 699 2.37 -8.91 34.65
C GLY A 699 1.43 -8.53 33.54
N ILE A 700 1.32 -7.23 33.36
CA ILE A 700 0.60 -6.57 32.26
C ILE A 700 1.62 -5.79 31.46
N LYS A 701 1.64 -6.01 30.16
CA LYS A 701 2.47 -5.29 29.19
C LYS A 701 1.55 -4.41 28.34
N VAL A 702 1.88 -3.14 28.18
CA VAL A 702 1.09 -2.17 27.41
C VAL A 702 2.00 -1.46 26.42
N HIS A 703 1.58 -1.43 25.17
CA HIS A 703 2.25 -0.70 24.09
C HIS A 703 1.54 0.62 23.82
N LEU A 704 2.29 1.72 23.74
CA LEU A 704 1.80 3.06 23.45
C LEU A 704 2.63 3.67 22.32
N ASN A 705 1.98 4.48 21.46
CA ASN A 705 2.64 5.20 20.37
C ASN A 705 2.10 6.62 20.23
N LYS A 706 2.92 7.51 19.69
CA LYS A 706 2.55 8.89 19.38
C LYS A 706 3.32 9.42 18.16
#